data_d17dc0a7e1fb3f43c944e227b3996797
#
_entry.id   d17dc0a7e1fb3f43c944e227b3996797
#
_cell.length_a   1.000
_cell.length_b   1.000
_cell.length_c   1.000
_cell.angle_alpha   90.00
_cell.angle_beta   90.00
_cell.angle_gamma   90.00
#
_symmetry.space_group_name_H-M   'P 1'
#
loop_
_entity.id
_entity.type
_entity.pdbx_description
1 polymer ?
#
loop_
_entity_poly.entity_id
_entity_poly.type
_entity_poly.pdbx_seq_one_letter_code
_entity_poly.pdbx_strand_id
1 'polypeptide(L)'
;MSDYSSLVWEWNAKRQAINPNHSADPEIEYLTPKGERKTLAYADLVDTVYRAPMRPREGAAREAFDRKGRTHYLRRRVQTLPAFIRKRFSLRLESLERSDPKEAVRWLFSTFERYVLRRVDAVNAQYLPQSALPAILVPLRDDFHLLPWADKKRLKRLAYKLANLMKSEFMREFDFQYGKTADVEFSTLYAYGYIASKATTLNIAIPGWSQYCEEELEAEEALRAVARLQSEKWWLGKIRRIHDCWREHLMIAAGYVSKVASPYCSDPCFKEWIAQKKANFEYLQAMELEDQDTGERTSLLDKVMGSTSNPKNARAELMVRMRGFEDMAKEMGLVGMFYTLTAPSRYHSTHVKSGKRNDKYRDASPRQTQKYLCKVWARVRAKWGREGIRTFGFRVAEPHHDATPHWHLLLFLHPEEVDYATAIFRKHALKEDGNEPGAQEHRFTVTPIDEKFGSATGYIAKYISKNIDGYGMDGELDDESGQPVKEMAKRVRAWASRWNIRQFQQIGGAPVTTWRELRRLGNRELVLHPEIEEARAAADAADWPGYTNAQGGPLVLRDCLRVRLSYEYTEEGNDYGDTVAKITGVYCPLTIRESVIFTRTTEYKIVPKRKPSPVENLTLEGRAAAPRSSVNNCTGCAGSDEKTPSETAASADKTAPDDSSVTELPLNIDVLRRYSRQQRQEITSRLRKSARESSDQAFTRTARGLRTSIDDESSLNWGPKVTAAKDMSLTPEEAERRWREQLRIEAERRTDNYAAAVAEYQKKKAEAALRQAQQQDATQKHGISEEVIASIGAQLRDCRIFVSDEVVRSVAGGARVRHGGGMLAAENGRLREVKVWRAGEKDKPTSEYMAVRDLVTRWKKAAKQKAKTEAEGEK
;
A
#
# COMPACT_ATOMS: atom_id res chain seq x y z
N MET A 1 -38.37 27.94 8.23
CA MET A 1 -37.00 28.12 8.68
C MET A 1 -36.13 27.13 7.95
N SER A 2 -35.74 27.45 6.73
CA SER A 2 -34.76 26.67 6.00
C SER A 2 -33.45 27.46 6.03
N ASP A 3 -32.73 27.16 7.04
CA ASP A 3 -31.71 27.99 7.60
C ASP A 3 -30.39 27.87 6.89
N TYR A 4 -29.83 28.98 6.51
CA TYR A 4 -28.41 29.15 6.25
C TYR A 4 -27.53 28.66 7.43
N SER A 5 -28.05 28.77 8.64
CA SER A 5 -27.55 28.20 9.84
C SER A 5 -27.70 26.66 9.87
N SER A 6 -28.72 26.08 9.21
CA SER A 6 -29.02 24.66 9.36
C SER A 6 -27.95 23.74 8.77
N LEU A 7 -27.22 24.14 7.73
CA LEU A 7 -26.11 23.32 7.21
C LEU A 7 -24.88 23.33 8.12
N VAL A 8 -24.64 24.43 8.80
CA VAL A 8 -23.65 24.51 9.89
C VAL A 8 -24.30 23.97 11.18
N TRP A 9 -25.61 24.15 11.36
CA TRP A 9 -26.39 23.71 12.50
C TRP A 9 -26.79 22.22 12.49
N GLU A 10 -27.12 21.60 11.37
CA GLU A 10 -27.29 20.14 11.32
C GLU A 10 -26.00 19.43 11.69
N TRP A 11 -24.89 20.02 11.37
CA TRP A 11 -23.57 19.50 11.78
C TRP A 11 -23.33 19.70 13.29
N ASN A 12 -23.75 20.82 13.85
CA ASN A 12 -23.69 21.12 15.29
C ASN A 12 -24.83 20.46 16.09
N ALA A 13 -26.05 20.40 15.57
CA ALA A 13 -27.20 19.80 16.27
C ALA A 13 -27.08 18.28 16.44
N LYS A 14 -26.48 17.56 15.49
CA LYS A 14 -26.10 16.15 15.69
C LYS A 14 -25.06 15.95 16.78
N ARG A 15 -24.29 16.97 17.13
CA ARG A 15 -23.32 16.96 18.24
C ARG A 15 -23.94 17.41 19.57
N GLN A 16 -24.91 18.28 19.57
CA GLN A 16 -25.67 18.66 20.77
C GLN A 16 -26.52 17.50 21.29
N ALA A 17 -26.99 16.61 20.38
CA ALA A 17 -27.66 15.38 20.77
C ALA A 17 -26.76 14.36 21.48
N ILE A 18 -25.41 14.53 21.41
CA ILE A 18 -24.44 13.66 22.06
C ILE A 18 -24.01 14.22 23.44
N ASN A 19 -24.31 15.49 23.76
CA ASN A 19 -24.02 16.08 25.05
C ASN A 19 -25.15 17.03 25.53
N PRO A 20 -26.17 16.48 26.20
CA PRO A 20 -27.38 17.24 26.61
C PRO A 20 -27.13 18.30 27.68
N ASN A 21 -25.91 18.45 28.20
CA ASN A 21 -25.58 19.38 29.29
C ASN A 21 -24.90 20.69 28.84
N HIS A 22 -24.83 21.00 27.55
CA HIS A 22 -24.38 22.31 27.07
C HIS A 22 -25.55 23.18 26.66
N SER A 23 -26.11 23.89 27.63
CA SER A 23 -27.15 24.91 27.44
C SER A 23 -26.50 26.29 27.49
N ALA A 24 -25.71 26.69 26.52
CA ALA A 24 -25.47 28.08 26.17
C ALA A 24 -24.72 28.15 24.84
N ASP A 25 -25.19 28.95 23.90
CA ASP A 25 -24.37 29.35 22.74
C ASP A 25 -23.06 29.95 23.22
N PRO A 26 -21.91 29.56 22.67
CA PRO A 26 -20.63 30.13 23.08
C PRO A 26 -20.62 31.63 22.75
N GLU A 27 -20.54 32.46 23.76
CA GLU A 27 -20.32 33.89 23.61
C GLU A 27 -18.87 34.13 23.17
N ILE A 28 -18.70 34.91 22.12
CA ILE A 28 -17.37 35.29 21.60
C ILE A 28 -17.10 36.73 22.01
N GLU A 29 -16.08 36.94 22.82
CA GLU A 29 -15.54 38.27 23.10
C GLU A 29 -14.73 38.79 21.88
N TYR A 30 -15.04 40.00 21.44
CA TYR A 30 -14.27 40.70 20.42
C TYR A 30 -14.00 42.17 20.81
N LEU A 31 -12.91 42.71 20.29
CA LEU A 31 -12.54 44.10 20.47
C LEU A 31 -13.11 44.92 19.29
N THR A 32 -13.90 45.95 19.61
CA THR A 32 -14.31 46.90 18.61
C THR A 32 -13.12 47.73 18.12
N PRO A 33 -13.19 48.37 16.93
CA PRO A 33 -12.13 49.28 16.46
C PRO A 33 -11.77 50.42 17.41
N LYS A 34 -12.64 50.68 18.40
CA LYS A 34 -12.44 51.66 19.48
C LYS A 34 -11.86 51.06 20.76
N GLY A 35 -11.51 49.76 20.79
CA GLY A 35 -10.89 49.12 21.93
C GLY A 35 -11.86 48.66 23.04
N GLU A 36 -13.17 48.72 22.78
CA GLU A 36 -14.18 48.20 23.73
C GLU A 36 -14.36 46.68 23.54
N ARG A 37 -14.38 45.95 24.66
CA ARG A 37 -14.75 44.53 24.64
C ARG A 37 -16.26 44.38 24.57
N LYS A 38 -16.75 43.64 23.60
CA LYS A 38 -18.15 43.26 23.48
C LYS A 38 -18.27 41.74 23.29
N THR A 39 -19.23 41.15 23.94
CA THR A 39 -19.66 39.77 23.78
C THR A 39 -20.78 39.70 22.74
N LEU A 40 -20.66 38.76 21.84
CA LEU A 40 -21.70 38.46 20.85
C LEU A 40 -21.97 36.96 20.88
N ALA A 41 -23.24 36.59 20.95
CA ALA A 41 -23.61 35.18 20.75
C ALA A 41 -23.22 34.75 19.33
N TYR A 42 -22.74 33.53 19.17
CA TYR A 42 -22.25 33.01 17.88
C TYR A 42 -23.30 33.14 16.76
N ALA A 43 -24.58 33.02 17.10
CA ALA A 43 -25.70 33.28 16.17
C ALA A 43 -25.70 34.71 15.64
N ASP A 44 -25.39 35.71 16.46
CA ASP A 44 -25.37 37.12 16.11
C ASP A 44 -24.12 37.51 15.31
N LEU A 45 -23.01 36.77 15.48
CA LEU A 45 -21.77 36.95 14.69
C LEU A 45 -22.01 36.61 13.22
N VAL A 46 -22.79 35.56 12.96
CA VAL A 46 -23.17 35.16 11.60
C VAL A 46 -24.02 36.22 10.91
N ASP A 47 -24.90 36.90 11.67
CA ASP A 47 -25.73 37.97 11.15
C ASP A 47 -24.98 39.34 11.01
N THR A 48 -24.00 39.60 11.85
CA THR A 48 -23.23 40.89 11.81
C THR A 48 -22.05 40.87 10.83
N VAL A 49 -21.39 39.76 10.60
CA VAL A 49 -20.34 39.61 9.58
C VAL A 49 -20.94 39.64 8.16
N TYR A 50 -22.19 39.26 8.03
CA TYR A 50 -23.00 39.47 6.85
C TYR A 50 -23.99 40.60 7.16
N ARG A 51 -23.63 41.88 6.96
CA ARG A 51 -24.62 42.93 6.78
C ARG A 51 -25.45 42.60 5.55
N ALA A 52 -26.34 41.62 5.73
CA ALA A 52 -27.39 41.35 4.78
C ALA A 52 -28.32 42.57 4.76
N PRO A 53 -28.71 43.05 3.60
CA PRO A 53 -29.75 44.03 3.49
C PRO A 53 -30.98 43.52 4.26
N MET A 54 -31.71 44.42 4.95
CA MET A 54 -32.83 44.04 5.84
C MET A 54 -33.76 43.04 5.16
N ARG A 55 -34.01 41.92 5.79
CA ARG A 55 -34.91 40.89 5.29
C ARG A 55 -36.33 41.44 5.14
N PRO A 56 -36.99 41.24 4.00
CA PRO A 56 -38.41 41.51 3.88
C PRO A 56 -39.21 40.67 4.87
N ARG A 57 -40.23 41.23 5.49
CA ARG A 57 -40.89 40.58 6.60
C ARG A 57 -41.75 39.37 6.23
N GLU A 58 -42.33 39.25 5.03
CA GLU A 58 -43.19 38.11 4.63
C GLU A 58 -43.31 37.90 3.11
N GLY A 59 -43.70 36.67 2.69
CA GLY A 59 -44.16 36.32 1.34
C GLY A 59 -43.07 36.15 0.26
N ALA A 60 -43.44 36.23 -1.00
CA ALA A 60 -42.57 36.02 -2.16
C ALA A 60 -41.32 36.91 -2.21
N ALA A 61 -41.39 38.12 -1.61
CA ALA A 61 -40.22 39.00 -1.48
C ALA A 61 -39.16 38.43 -0.52
N ARG A 62 -39.55 37.73 0.53
CA ARG A 62 -38.65 37.03 1.47
C ARG A 62 -38.00 35.82 0.81
N GLU A 63 -38.77 35.03 0.08
CA GLU A 63 -38.23 33.89 -0.67
C GLU A 63 -37.26 34.35 -1.76
N ALA A 64 -37.54 35.42 -2.47
CA ALA A 64 -36.67 36.01 -3.48
C ALA A 64 -35.36 36.53 -2.85
N PHE A 65 -35.47 37.19 -1.68
CA PHE A 65 -34.33 37.67 -0.90
C PHE A 65 -33.47 36.52 -0.39
N ASP A 66 -34.05 35.54 0.23
CA ASP A 66 -33.35 34.35 0.72
C ASP A 66 -32.68 33.60 -0.43
N ARG A 67 -33.34 33.48 -1.58
CA ARG A 67 -32.76 32.88 -2.80
C ARG A 67 -31.55 33.67 -3.34
N LYS A 68 -31.61 35.01 -3.32
CA LYS A 68 -30.48 35.86 -3.73
C LYS A 68 -29.29 35.72 -2.78
N GLY A 69 -29.52 35.73 -1.47
CA GLY A 69 -28.49 35.53 -0.45
C GLY A 69 -27.82 34.19 -0.60
N ARG A 70 -28.63 33.12 -0.77
CA ARG A 70 -28.13 31.75 -0.98
C ARG A 70 -27.34 31.60 -2.28
N THR A 71 -27.76 32.27 -3.34
CA THR A 71 -26.98 32.32 -4.60
C THR A 71 -25.60 32.95 -4.40
N HIS A 72 -25.52 34.04 -3.66
CA HIS A 72 -24.25 34.69 -3.33
C HIS A 72 -23.35 33.77 -2.48
N TYR A 73 -23.91 33.11 -1.47
CA TYR A 73 -23.21 32.12 -0.66
C TYR A 73 -22.64 31.00 -1.53
N LEU A 74 -23.43 30.41 -2.40
CA LEU A 74 -22.98 29.30 -3.26
C LEU A 74 -21.87 29.73 -4.23
N ARG A 75 -21.94 30.94 -4.80
CA ARG A 75 -20.84 31.52 -5.61
C ARG A 75 -19.55 31.62 -4.80
N ARG A 76 -19.63 32.13 -3.57
CA ARG A 76 -18.48 32.21 -2.67
C ARG A 76 -17.96 30.83 -2.33
N ARG A 77 -18.82 29.85 -2.08
CA ARG A 77 -18.42 28.45 -1.81
C ARG A 77 -17.69 27.80 -2.98
N VAL A 78 -18.04 28.12 -4.23
CA VAL A 78 -17.26 27.68 -5.41
C VAL A 78 -15.82 28.20 -5.30
N GLN A 79 -15.63 29.46 -4.92
CA GLN A 79 -14.30 30.09 -4.83
C GLN A 79 -13.49 29.58 -3.62
N THR A 80 -14.15 29.13 -2.55
CA THR A 80 -13.50 28.57 -1.35
C THR A 80 -13.21 27.07 -1.44
N LEU A 81 -13.61 26.42 -2.53
CA LEU A 81 -13.23 25.03 -2.76
C LEU A 81 -11.71 24.86 -2.83
N PRO A 82 -11.20 23.67 -2.46
CA PRO A 82 -9.81 23.28 -2.69
C PRO A 82 -9.35 23.63 -4.12
N ALA A 83 -8.17 24.24 -4.26
CA ALA A 83 -7.67 24.70 -5.56
C ALA A 83 -7.65 23.58 -6.62
N PHE A 84 -7.34 22.35 -6.20
CA PHE A 84 -7.25 21.18 -7.08
C PHE A 84 -8.61 20.69 -7.62
N ILE A 85 -9.75 21.08 -6.97
CA ILE A 85 -11.11 20.82 -7.47
C ILE A 85 -11.83 22.08 -7.94
N ARG A 86 -11.44 23.26 -7.45
CA ARG A 86 -12.10 24.55 -7.73
C ARG A 86 -12.14 24.90 -9.21
N LYS A 87 -11.01 24.76 -9.90
CA LYS A 87 -10.83 25.23 -11.28
C LYS A 87 -11.97 24.81 -12.22
N ARG A 88 -12.36 23.54 -12.17
CA ARG A 88 -13.44 22.99 -13.02
C ARG A 88 -14.78 23.66 -12.74
N PHE A 89 -15.10 23.89 -11.47
CA PHE A 89 -16.39 24.47 -11.06
C PHE A 89 -16.44 25.97 -11.28
N SER A 90 -15.32 26.69 -11.04
CA SER A 90 -15.22 28.12 -11.35
C SER A 90 -15.38 28.36 -12.85
N LEU A 91 -14.65 27.66 -13.70
CA LEU A 91 -14.77 27.78 -15.16
C LEU A 91 -16.19 27.45 -15.67
N ARG A 92 -16.81 26.40 -15.08
CA ARG A 92 -18.20 26.06 -15.45
C ARG A 92 -19.19 27.19 -15.05
N LEU A 93 -19.04 27.70 -13.83
CA LEU A 93 -19.88 28.82 -13.35
C LEU A 93 -19.70 30.06 -14.22
N GLU A 94 -18.46 30.47 -14.48
CA GLU A 94 -18.14 31.59 -15.34
C GLU A 94 -18.70 31.45 -16.79
N SER A 95 -18.62 30.23 -17.34
CA SER A 95 -19.18 29.91 -18.64
C SER A 95 -20.71 30.07 -18.64
N LEU A 96 -21.40 29.56 -17.62
CA LEU A 96 -22.85 29.66 -17.49
C LEU A 96 -23.31 31.10 -17.24
N GLU A 97 -22.58 31.85 -16.40
CA GLU A 97 -22.91 33.26 -16.13
C GLU A 97 -22.80 34.13 -17.37
N ARG A 98 -21.89 33.80 -18.29
CA ARG A 98 -21.76 34.50 -19.59
C ARG A 98 -22.86 34.13 -20.60
N SER A 99 -23.27 32.83 -20.62
CA SER A 99 -24.24 32.34 -21.60
C SER A 99 -25.70 32.50 -21.14
N ASP A 100 -26.02 32.10 -19.92
CA ASP A 100 -27.34 32.19 -19.30
C ASP A 100 -27.22 32.31 -17.77
N PRO A 101 -27.35 33.54 -17.22
CA PRO A 101 -27.31 33.77 -15.79
C PRO A 101 -28.38 32.99 -15.00
N LYS A 102 -29.56 32.72 -15.61
CA LYS A 102 -30.62 31.93 -14.96
C LYS A 102 -30.20 30.46 -14.86
N GLU A 103 -29.53 29.93 -15.88
CA GLU A 103 -28.99 28.58 -15.87
C GLU A 103 -27.83 28.44 -14.86
N ALA A 104 -26.99 29.48 -14.74
CA ALA A 104 -25.95 29.51 -13.70
C ALA A 104 -26.55 29.38 -12.30
N VAL A 105 -27.64 30.08 -12.01
CA VAL A 105 -28.35 29.94 -10.72
C VAL A 105 -28.95 28.56 -10.58
N ARG A 106 -29.64 28.03 -11.60
CA ARG A 106 -30.17 26.65 -11.56
C ARG A 106 -29.08 25.63 -11.27
N TRP A 107 -27.94 25.75 -11.95
CA TRP A 107 -26.78 24.86 -11.77
C TRP A 107 -26.20 24.94 -10.34
N LEU A 108 -26.12 26.14 -9.76
CA LEU A 108 -25.65 26.29 -8.37
C LEU A 108 -26.51 25.50 -7.38
N PHE A 109 -27.83 25.52 -7.51
CA PHE A 109 -28.74 24.82 -6.60
C PHE A 109 -28.87 23.33 -6.93
N SER A 110 -29.14 22.99 -8.19
CA SER A 110 -29.46 21.60 -8.57
C SER A 110 -28.23 20.70 -8.66
N THR A 111 -27.07 21.25 -9.02
CA THR A 111 -25.86 20.48 -9.27
C THR A 111 -24.77 20.73 -8.24
N PHE A 112 -24.37 21.99 -8.07
CA PHE A 112 -23.24 22.32 -7.22
C PHE A 112 -23.55 22.06 -5.75
N GLU A 113 -24.62 22.62 -5.22
CA GLU A 113 -24.99 22.46 -3.82
C GLU A 113 -25.35 21.01 -3.50
N ARG A 114 -26.28 20.44 -4.28
CA ARG A 114 -26.83 19.09 -4.00
C ARG A 114 -25.80 17.98 -4.12
N TYR A 115 -24.94 18.02 -5.14
CA TYR A 115 -24.07 16.91 -5.46
C TYR A 115 -22.58 17.16 -5.21
N VAL A 116 -22.14 18.40 -5.17
CA VAL A 116 -20.73 18.73 -5.00
C VAL A 116 -20.46 19.22 -3.59
N LEU A 117 -21.09 20.33 -3.21
CA LEU A 117 -20.82 20.99 -1.93
C LEU A 117 -21.16 20.06 -0.75
N ARG A 118 -22.37 19.49 -0.74
CA ARG A 118 -22.80 18.56 0.29
C ARG A 118 -21.80 17.39 0.47
N ARG A 119 -21.34 16.79 -0.64
CA ARG A 119 -20.39 15.68 -0.60
C ARG A 119 -19.00 16.13 -0.13
N VAL A 120 -18.53 17.27 -0.61
CA VAL A 120 -17.24 17.84 -0.18
C VAL A 120 -17.26 18.12 1.33
N ASP A 121 -18.34 18.72 1.84
CA ASP A 121 -18.48 19.02 3.27
C ASP A 121 -18.59 17.73 4.10
N ALA A 122 -19.33 16.73 3.63
CA ALA A 122 -19.42 15.42 4.30
C ALA A 122 -18.08 14.67 4.33
N VAL A 123 -17.30 14.75 3.25
CA VAL A 123 -15.95 14.20 3.23
C VAL A 123 -15.03 14.97 4.18
N ASN A 124 -15.06 16.30 4.16
CA ASN A 124 -14.26 17.11 5.09
C ASN A 124 -14.56 16.75 6.55
N ALA A 125 -15.81 16.57 6.90
CA ALA A 125 -16.23 16.20 8.26
C ALA A 125 -15.65 14.83 8.72
N GLN A 126 -15.31 13.94 7.79
CA GLN A 126 -14.70 12.64 8.15
C GLN A 126 -13.22 12.74 8.54
N TYR A 127 -12.52 13.76 8.04
CA TYR A 127 -11.06 13.88 8.20
C TYR A 127 -10.65 15.04 9.11
N LEU A 128 -11.50 16.05 9.23
CA LEU A 128 -11.22 17.18 10.12
C LEU A 128 -11.15 16.73 11.58
N PRO A 129 -10.28 17.36 12.38
CA PRO A 129 -10.30 17.22 13.81
C PRO A 129 -11.69 17.52 14.40
N GLN A 130 -11.93 17.08 15.62
CA GLN A 130 -13.14 17.45 16.36
C GLN A 130 -13.26 18.99 16.48
N SER A 131 -14.48 19.52 16.46
CA SER A 131 -14.70 20.98 16.54
C SER A 131 -14.13 21.59 17.84
N ALA A 132 -14.34 20.93 18.97
CA ALA A 132 -13.77 21.30 20.25
C ALA A 132 -12.38 20.68 20.40
N LEU A 133 -11.36 21.37 19.91
CA LEU A 133 -9.98 20.96 20.15
C LEU A 133 -9.53 21.37 21.56
N PRO A 134 -8.78 20.51 22.27
CA PRO A 134 -8.06 20.90 23.48
C PRO A 134 -7.18 22.13 23.25
N ALA A 135 -7.05 23.00 24.24
CA ALA A 135 -6.30 24.26 24.14
C ALA A 135 -4.90 24.09 23.53
N ILE A 136 -4.20 23.02 23.90
CA ILE A 136 -2.86 22.69 23.37
C ILE A 136 -2.83 22.40 21.86
N LEU A 137 -3.93 21.97 21.27
CA LEU A 137 -4.06 21.64 19.83
C LEU A 137 -4.66 22.78 19.00
N VAL A 138 -5.27 23.79 19.65
CA VAL A 138 -5.87 24.93 18.94
C VAL A 138 -4.88 25.63 17.99
N PRO A 139 -3.60 25.84 18.35
CA PRO A 139 -2.62 26.46 17.44
C PRO A 139 -2.35 25.67 16.16
N LEU A 140 -2.70 24.39 16.15
CA LEU A 140 -2.51 23.49 14.99
C LEU A 140 -3.78 23.35 14.13
N ARG A 141 -4.91 23.96 14.51
CA ARG A 141 -6.20 23.86 13.83
C ARG A 141 -6.08 24.18 12.34
N ASP A 142 -5.44 25.29 12.01
CA ASP A 142 -5.30 25.74 10.63
C ASP A 142 -4.39 24.83 9.81
N ASP A 143 -3.34 24.28 10.42
CA ASP A 143 -2.47 23.29 9.77
C ASP A 143 -3.30 22.05 9.35
N PHE A 144 -4.26 21.60 10.20
CA PHE A 144 -5.15 20.49 9.86
C PHE A 144 -6.20 20.86 8.82
N HIS A 145 -6.80 22.06 8.88
CA HIS A 145 -7.73 22.51 7.85
C HIS A 145 -7.09 22.61 6.47
N LEU A 146 -5.82 22.99 6.43
CA LEU A 146 -5.03 23.09 5.20
C LEU A 146 -4.39 21.77 4.76
N LEU A 147 -4.59 20.69 5.49
CA LEU A 147 -3.93 19.42 5.23
C LEU A 147 -4.10 18.92 3.78
N PRO A 148 -5.28 18.95 3.13
CA PRO A 148 -5.42 18.51 1.73
C PRO A 148 -4.59 19.31 0.71
N TRP A 149 -4.10 20.51 1.09
CA TRP A 149 -3.26 21.37 0.25
C TRP A 149 -1.79 21.37 0.67
N ALA A 150 -1.49 20.72 1.78
CA ALA A 150 -0.16 20.76 2.36
C ALA A 150 0.89 20.14 1.41
N ASP A 151 2.00 20.83 1.24
CA ASP A 151 3.19 20.28 0.60
C ASP A 151 3.99 19.39 1.57
N LYS A 152 5.02 18.73 1.07
CA LYS A 152 5.87 17.86 1.88
C LYS A 152 6.50 18.59 3.08
N LYS A 153 6.85 19.87 2.93
CA LYS A 153 7.47 20.69 4.00
C LYS A 153 6.45 20.98 5.11
N ARG A 154 5.21 21.33 4.75
CA ARG A 154 4.13 21.55 5.73
C ARG A 154 3.78 20.28 6.48
N LEU A 155 3.71 19.12 5.79
CA LEU A 155 3.48 17.83 6.44
C LEU A 155 4.56 17.50 7.45
N LYS A 156 5.85 17.67 7.10
CA LYS A 156 6.97 17.47 8.02
C LYS A 156 6.88 18.44 9.22
N ARG A 157 6.62 19.72 8.97
CA ARG A 157 6.49 20.74 10.04
C ARG A 157 5.36 20.39 11.02
N LEU A 158 4.21 19.98 10.52
CA LEU A 158 3.09 19.57 11.38
C LEU A 158 3.43 18.32 12.19
N ALA A 159 4.08 17.33 11.58
CA ALA A 159 4.55 16.13 12.28
C ALA A 159 5.52 16.48 13.41
N TYR A 160 6.50 17.34 13.14
CA TYR A 160 7.45 17.84 14.14
C TYR A 160 6.75 18.59 15.30
N LYS A 161 5.83 19.51 14.98
CA LYS A 161 5.05 20.22 16.00
C LYS A 161 4.27 19.27 16.91
N LEU A 162 3.60 18.27 16.32
CA LEU A 162 2.85 17.27 17.08
C LEU A 162 3.74 16.41 17.97
N ALA A 163 4.85 15.92 17.43
CA ALA A 163 5.79 15.10 18.17
C ALA A 163 6.34 15.85 19.41
N ASN A 164 6.79 17.09 19.20
CA ASN A 164 7.31 17.92 20.30
C ASN A 164 6.23 18.30 21.30
N LEU A 165 5.01 18.63 20.85
CA LEU A 165 3.90 18.92 21.73
C LEU A 165 3.56 17.71 22.62
N MET A 166 3.44 16.52 22.03
CA MET A 166 3.16 15.29 22.80
C MET A 166 4.29 14.97 23.79
N LYS A 167 5.54 15.24 23.40
CA LYS A 167 6.71 15.05 24.27
C LYS A 167 6.67 15.99 25.46
N SER A 168 6.49 17.29 25.24
CA SER A 168 6.45 18.30 26.32
C SER A 168 5.28 18.09 27.27
N GLU A 169 4.10 17.77 26.73
CA GLU A 169 2.91 17.54 27.54
C GLU A 169 3.00 16.23 28.35
N PHE A 170 3.57 15.16 27.76
CA PHE A 170 3.82 13.93 28.51
C PHE A 170 4.75 14.17 29.68
N MET A 171 5.88 14.85 29.46
CA MET A 171 6.86 15.12 30.49
C MET A 171 6.28 15.95 31.61
N ARG A 172 5.57 17.03 31.26
CA ARG A 172 4.94 17.91 32.25
C ARG A 172 3.95 17.14 33.11
N GLU A 173 3.10 16.33 32.53
CA GLU A 173 2.08 15.59 33.26
C GLU A 173 2.67 14.46 34.09
N PHE A 174 3.69 13.77 33.53
CA PHE A 174 4.40 12.74 34.26
C PHE A 174 5.08 13.31 35.51
N ASP A 175 5.86 14.40 35.40
CA ASP A 175 6.56 15.01 36.51
C ASP A 175 5.59 15.48 37.59
N PHE A 176 4.44 16.03 37.18
CA PHE A 176 3.40 16.46 38.11
C PHE A 176 2.78 15.30 38.89
N GLN A 177 2.45 14.19 38.22
CA GLN A 177 1.86 13.03 38.89
C GLN A 177 2.88 12.29 39.75
N TYR A 178 4.09 12.13 39.22
CA TYR A 178 5.19 11.50 39.96
C TYR A 178 5.56 12.28 41.22
N GLY A 179 5.56 13.60 41.17
CA GLY A 179 5.77 14.45 42.35
C GLY A 179 4.71 14.26 43.43
N LYS A 180 3.50 13.81 43.10
CA LYS A 180 2.42 13.54 44.05
C LYS A 180 2.41 12.12 44.58
N THR A 181 2.67 11.13 43.74
CA THR A 181 2.44 9.72 44.08
C THR A 181 3.72 8.94 44.30
N ALA A 182 4.86 9.43 43.76
CA ALA A 182 6.13 8.72 43.64
C ALA A 182 6.02 7.35 42.91
N ASP A 183 4.88 7.10 42.26
CA ASP A 183 4.59 5.89 41.48
C ASP A 183 4.87 6.13 40.00
N VAL A 184 5.86 5.43 39.48
CA VAL A 184 6.30 5.55 38.10
C VAL A 184 5.28 4.94 37.13
N GLU A 185 4.68 3.81 37.48
CA GLU A 185 3.74 3.10 36.60
C GLU A 185 2.42 3.87 36.49
N PHE A 186 1.88 4.27 37.61
CA PHE A 186 0.71 5.15 37.66
C PHE A 186 0.95 6.45 36.89
N SER A 187 2.07 7.14 37.15
CA SER A 187 2.39 8.39 36.47
C SER A 187 2.55 8.25 34.98
N THR A 188 3.10 7.11 34.53
CA THR A 188 3.24 6.77 33.10
C THR A 188 1.87 6.57 32.45
N LEU A 189 1.00 5.78 33.05
CA LEU A 189 -0.33 5.50 32.53
C LEU A 189 -1.19 6.77 32.50
N TYR A 190 -1.13 7.56 33.58
CA TYR A 190 -1.88 8.81 33.63
C TYR A 190 -1.42 9.81 32.56
N ALA A 191 -0.12 10.06 32.47
CA ALA A 191 0.45 10.97 31.47
C ALA A 191 0.18 10.50 30.05
N TYR A 192 0.24 9.17 29.79
CA TYR A 192 -0.18 8.60 28.50
C TYR A 192 -1.67 8.91 28.24
N GLY A 193 -2.54 8.60 29.17
CA GLY A 193 -3.99 8.87 29.05
C GLY A 193 -4.29 10.33 28.75
N TYR A 194 -3.56 11.24 29.43
CA TYR A 194 -3.69 12.68 29.22
C TYR A 194 -3.35 13.10 27.78
N ILE A 195 -2.18 12.69 27.24
CA ILE A 195 -1.81 13.06 25.86
C ILE A 195 -2.62 12.31 24.81
N ALA A 196 -2.92 11.02 25.04
CA ALA A 196 -3.69 10.19 24.14
C ALA A 196 -5.14 10.69 23.99
N SER A 197 -5.81 11.05 25.08
CA SER A 197 -7.16 11.63 25.03
C SER A 197 -7.23 12.88 24.15
N LYS A 198 -6.22 13.75 24.25
CA LYS A 198 -6.13 14.95 23.42
C LYS A 198 -5.84 14.60 21.95
N ALA A 199 -4.93 13.67 21.70
CA ALA A 199 -4.57 13.26 20.34
C ALA A 199 -5.71 12.55 19.61
N THR A 200 -6.63 11.85 20.29
CA THR A 200 -7.80 11.23 19.67
C THR A 200 -8.74 12.25 19.02
N THR A 201 -8.76 13.50 19.52
CA THR A 201 -9.57 14.58 18.94
C THR A 201 -9.15 14.95 17.51
N LEU A 202 -7.97 14.52 17.09
CA LEU A 202 -7.48 14.68 15.71
C LEU A 202 -8.06 13.65 14.72
N ASN A 203 -8.98 12.80 15.15
CA ASN A 203 -9.51 11.67 14.37
C ASN A 203 -8.42 10.68 13.89
N ILE A 204 -7.35 10.54 14.68
CA ILE A 204 -6.25 9.62 14.44
C ILE A 204 -6.33 8.48 15.46
N ALA A 205 -6.22 7.24 15.00
CA ALA A 205 -6.15 6.09 15.88
C ALA A 205 -4.83 6.11 16.68
N ILE A 206 -4.95 6.24 17.99
CA ILE A 206 -3.82 6.28 18.92
C ILE A 206 -3.54 4.86 19.43
N PRO A 207 -2.28 4.41 19.40
CA PRO A 207 -1.89 3.09 19.91
C PRO A 207 -2.22 2.94 21.39
N GLY A 208 -2.77 1.80 21.81
CA GLY A 208 -3.08 1.51 23.22
C GLY A 208 -4.34 2.21 23.76
N TRP A 209 -4.99 3.11 23.01
CA TRP A 209 -6.12 3.90 23.54
C TRP A 209 -7.33 3.05 23.93
N SER A 210 -7.68 2.01 23.16
CA SER A 210 -8.79 1.10 23.51
C SER A 210 -8.51 0.38 24.83
N GLN A 211 -7.34 -0.23 24.94
CA GLN A 211 -6.89 -0.94 26.14
C GLN A 211 -6.84 -0.01 27.36
N TYR A 212 -6.39 1.25 27.17
CA TYR A 212 -6.40 2.24 28.24
C TYR A 212 -7.83 2.54 28.72
N CYS A 213 -8.79 2.69 27.82
CA CYS A 213 -10.20 2.92 28.19
C CYS A 213 -10.85 1.69 28.84
N GLU A 214 -10.34 0.50 28.57
CA GLU A 214 -10.78 -0.77 29.13
C GLU A 214 -9.99 -1.15 30.41
N GLU A 215 -9.07 -0.29 30.85
CA GLU A 215 -8.17 -0.48 32.01
C GLU A 215 -7.23 -1.70 31.87
N GLU A 216 -6.99 -2.15 30.64
CA GLU A 216 -6.16 -3.31 30.31
C GLU A 216 -4.73 -2.93 29.86
N LEU A 217 -4.41 -1.64 29.72
CA LEU A 217 -3.12 -1.18 29.22
C LEU A 217 -2.04 -1.24 30.30
N GLU A 218 -0.99 -2.00 30.06
CA GLU A 218 0.18 -2.03 30.93
C GLU A 218 1.11 -0.82 30.71
N ALA A 219 1.84 -0.42 31.75
CA ALA A 219 2.75 0.73 31.72
C ALA A 219 3.84 0.61 30.64
N GLU A 220 4.35 -0.60 30.39
CA GLU A 220 5.33 -0.84 29.33
C GLU A 220 4.74 -0.66 27.93
N GLU A 221 3.50 -1.10 27.71
CA GLU A 221 2.79 -0.87 26.46
C GLU A 221 2.44 0.61 26.27
N ALA A 222 2.10 1.31 27.35
CA ALA A 222 1.91 2.76 27.34
C ALA A 222 3.20 3.48 26.90
N LEU A 223 4.37 3.08 27.40
CA LEU A 223 5.66 3.62 26.96
C LEU A 223 5.93 3.42 25.47
N ARG A 224 5.58 2.26 24.93
CA ARG A 224 5.68 1.98 23.48
C ARG A 224 4.74 2.91 22.69
N ALA A 225 3.56 3.18 23.21
CA ALA A 225 2.61 4.11 22.59
C ALA A 225 3.11 5.58 22.69
N VAL A 226 3.68 5.98 23.83
CA VAL A 226 4.29 7.29 24.05
C VAL A 226 5.47 7.52 23.10
N ALA A 227 6.35 6.52 22.92
CA ALA A 227 7.46 6.60 21.98
C ALA A 227 6.98 6.91 20.54
N ARG A 228 5.84 6.33 20.12
CA ARG A 228 5.21 6.67 18.83
C ARG A 228 4.66 8.08 18.82
N LEU A 229 3.97 8.52 19.88
CA LEU A 229 3.39 9.87 19.94
C LEU A 229 4.46 10.97 19.98
N GLN A 230 5.66 10.65 20.45
CA GLN A 230 6.82 11.55 20.45
C GLN A 230 7.63 11.50 19.15
N SER A 231 7.27 10.60 18.20
CA SER A 231 8.01 10.38 16.95
C SER A 231 7.47 11.23 15.80
N GLU A 232 8.33 12.08 15.25
CA GLU A 232 8.04 12.80 14.01
C GLU A 232 7.76 11.83 12.84
N LYS A 233 8.56 10.76 12.73
CA LYS A 233 8.41 9.73 11.69
C LYS A 233 7.03 9.07 11.74
N TRP A 234 6.56 8.77 12.94
CA TRP A 234 5.24 8.18 13.14
C TRP A 234 4.12 9.15 12.74
N TRP A 235 4.17 10.40 13.22
CA TRP A 235 3.20 11.43 12.88
C TRP A 235 3.19 11.72 11.39
N LEU A 236 4.36 11.86 10.76
CA LEU A 236 4.48 12.10 9.33
C LEU A 236 3.81 10.97 8.52
N GLY A 237 3.99 9.72 8.92
CA GLY A 237 3.33 8.57 8.31
C GLY A 237 1.81 8.65 8.41
N LYS A 238 1.26 9.02 9.58
CA LYS A 238 -0.18 9.18 9.80
C LYS A 238 -0.76 10.36 9.01
N ILE A 239 -0.12 11.53 9.12
CA ILE A 239 -0.57 12.77 8.48
C ILE A 239 -0.52 12.63 6.95
N ARG A 240 0.56 12.08 6.38
CA ARG A 240 0.66 11.83 4.94
C ARG A 240 -0.47 10.92 4.46
N ARG A 241 -0.77 9.88 5.21
CA ARG A 241 -1.87 8.98 4.87
C ARG A 241 -3.22 9.68 4.85
N ILE A 242 -3.49 10.51 5.86
CA ILE A 242 -4.72 11.31 5.92
C ILE A 242 -4.76 12.29 4.74
N HIS A 243 -3.70 13.06 4.51
CA HIS A 243 -3.56 13.98 3.38
C HIS A 243 -3.90 13.28 2.05
N ASP A 244 -3.24 12.14 1.79
CA ASP A 244 -3.36 11.42 0.54
C ASP A 244 -4.78 10.86 0.32
N CYS A 245 -5.36 10.24 1.37
CA CYS A 245 -6.71 9.69 1.30
C CYS A 245 -7.78 10.78 1.25
N TRP A 246 -7.66 11.82 2.05
CA TRP A 246 -8.61 12.92 2.08
C TRP A 246 -8.70 13.64 0.73
N ARG A 247 -7.55 13.95 0.16
CA ARG A 247 -7.45 14.59 -1.15
C ARG A 247 -8.10 13.77 -2.24
N GLU A 248 -7.83 12.47 -2.29
CA GLU A 248 -8.44 11.56 -3.26
C GLU A 248 -9.94 11.39 -3.01
N HIS A 249 -10.38 11.36 -1.75
CA HIS A 249 -11.79 11.27 -1.40
C HIS A 249 -12.57 12.53 -1.85
N LEU A 250 -11.97 13.71 -1.69
CA LEU A 250 -12.52 14.96 -2.24
C LEU A 250 -12.63 14.92 -3.77
N MET A 251 -11.66 14.32 -4.47
CA MET A 251 -11.74 14.14 -5.92
C MET A 251 -12.88 13.21 -6.33
N ILE A 252 -13.12 12.12 -5.60
CA ILE A 252 -14.28 11.24 -5.80
C ILE A 252 -15.58 12.00 -5.55
N ALA A 253 -15.70 12.68 -4.42
CA ALA A 253 -16.89 13.45 -4.04
C ALA A 253 -17.23 14.53 -5.07
N ALA A 254 -16.22 15.21 -5.60
CA ALA A 254 -16.37 16.25 -6.62
C ALA A 254 -16.64 15.70 -8.05
N GLY A 255 -16.61 14.36 -8.22
CA GLY A 255 -16.90 13.69 -9.50
C GLY A 255 -15.74 13.74 -10.52
N TYR A 256 -14.50 13.82 -10.01
CA TYR A 256 -13.29 13.67 -10.84
C TYR A 256 -12.91 12.21 -11.07
N VAL A 257 -13.46 11.29 -10.27
CA VAL A 257 -13.26 9.84 -10.45
C VAL A 257 -14.57 9.24 -10.92
N SER A 258 -14.62 8.89 -12.19
CA SER A 258 -15.79 8.30 -12.85
C SER A 258 -15.40 7.76 -14.22
N LYS A 259 -16.27 6.98 -14.85
CA LYS A 259 -16.10 6.45 -16.21
C LYS A 259 -15.71 7.51 -17.24
N VAL A 260 -16.33 8.69 -17.14
CA VAL A 260 -16.17 9.79 -18.13
C VAL A 260 -14.96 10.66 -17.83
N ALA A 261 -14.63 10.88 -16.56
CA ALA A 261 -13.55 11.79 -16.17
C ALA A 261 -12.21 11.08 -16.03
N SER A 262 -12.05 10.28 -14.97
CA SER A 262 -10.83 9.52 -14.70
C SER A 262 -11.21 8.25 -13.96
N PRO A 263 -11.23 7.07 -14.60
CA PRO A 263 -11.64 5.84 -13.96
C PRO A 263 -10.64 5.40 -12.89
N TYR A 264 -11.15 4.73 -11.84
CA TYR A 264 -10.41 4.06 -10.76
C TYR A 264 -9.70 4.99 -9.77
N CYS A 265 -9.02 6.02 -10.22
CA CYS A 265 -8.41 7.04 -9.38
C CYS A 265 -8.27 8.36 -10.14
N SER A 266 -8.14 9.46 -9.42
CA SER A 266 -7.94 10.77 -10.03
C SER A 266 -6.59 10.87 -10.75
N ASP A 267 -6.50 11.75 -11.76
CA ASP A 267 -5.25 12.01 -12.47
C ASP A 267 -4.11 12.50 -11.55
N PRO A 268 -4.35 13.39 -10.57
CA PRO A 268 -3.32 13.72 -9.58
C PRO A 268 -2.82 12.50 -8.81
N CYS A 269 -3.72 11.65 -8.32
CA CYS A 269 -3.35 10.40 -7.63
C CYS A 269 -2.48 9.50 -8.52
N PHE A 270 -2.86 9.33 -9.78
CA PHE A 270 -2.10 8.52 -10.74
C PHE A 270 -0.72 9.10 -11.02
N LYS A 271 -0.63 10.42 -11.27
CA LYS A 271 0.65 11.12 -11.51
C LYS A 271 1.59 11.01 -10.30
N GLU A 272 1.06 11.18 -9.09
CA GLU A 272 1.83 11.02 -7.85
C GLU A 272 2.36 9.60 -7.70
N TRP A 273 1.54 8.59 -8.01
CA TRP A 273 1.95 7.19 -7.97
C TRP A 273 3.06 6.88 -8.99
N ILE A 274 2.95 7.38 -10.24
CA ILE A 274 3.99 7.24 -11.25
C ILE A 274 5.28 7.92 -10.81
N ALA A 275 5.20 9.15 -10.29
CA ALA A 275 6.37 9.88 -9.79
C ALA A 275 7.07 9.12 -8.64
N GLN A 276 6.27 8.56 -7.70
CA GLN A 276 6.83 7.74 -6.62
C GLN A 276 7.49 6.46 -7.14
N LYS A 277 6.89 5.80 -8.14
CA LYS A 277 7.50 4.61 -8.77
C LYS A 277 8.82 4.94 -9.46
N LYS A 278 8.87 6.09 -10.14
CA LYS A 278 10.11 6.57 -10.77
C LYS A 278 11.19 6.86 -9.71
N ALA A 279 10.85 7.60 -8.66
CA ALA A 279 11.79 7.89 -7.57
C ALA A 279 12.28 6.62 -6.85
N ASN A 280 11.38 5.65 -6.61
CA ASN A 280 11.77 4.36 -6.05
C ASN A 280 12.73 3.60 -6.98
N PHE A 281 12.48 3.61 -8.29
CA PHE A 281 13.35 2.96 -9.26
C PHE A 281 14.73 3.62 -9.31
N GLU A 282 14.80 4.96 -9.31
CA GLU A 282 16.04 5.72 -9.24
C GLU A 282 16.82 5.41 -7.95
N TYR A 283 16.12 5.31 -6.81
CA TYR A 283 16.74 4.89 -5.56
C TYR A 283 17.31 3.47 -5.64
N LEU A 284 16.57 2.51 -6.19
CA LEU A 284 17.03 1.13 -6.34
C LEU A 284 18.28 1.03 -7.24
N GLN A 285 18.34 1.87 -8.29
CA GLN A 285 19.53 1.95 -9.16
C GLN A 285 20.76 2.56 -8.48
N ALA A 286 20.53 3.47 -7.55
CA ALA A 286 21.58 4.18 -6.85
C ALA A 286 22.15 3.41 -5.65
N MET A 287 21.53 2.31 -5.24
CA MET A 287 21.88 1.57 -4.02
C MET A 287 22.32 0.14 -4.35
N GLU A 288 23.17 -0.40 -3.48
CA GLU A 288 23.66 -1.77 -3.46
C GLU A 288 23.36 -2.41 -2.11
N LEU A 289 23.36 -3.75 -2.08
CA LEU A 289 23.35 -4.54 -0.87
C LEU A 289 24.78 -4.98 -0.58
N GLU A 290 25.29 -4.61 0.58
CA GLU A 290 26.57 -5.07 1.09
C GLU A 290 26.32 -6.19 2.09
N ASP A 291 26.87 -7.35 1.81
CA ASP A 291 26.92 -8.49 2.73
C ASP A 291 27.79 -8.11 3.93
N GLN A 292 27.26 -8.23 5.15
CA GLN A 292 27.95 -7.77 6.34
C GLN A 292 29.07 -8.72 6.78
N ASP A 293 29.04 -9.96 6.31
CA ASP A 293 30.06 -10.99 6.65
C ASP A 293 31.23 -10.95 5.64
N THR A 294 30.89 -10.85 4.33
CA THR A 294 31.91 -10.94 3.26
C THR A 294 32.30 -9.57 2.68
N GLY A 295 31.52 -8.54 2.91
CA GLY A 295 31.68 -7.22 2.27
C GLY A 295 31.36 -7.20 0.77
N GLU A 296 30.85 -8.32 0.23
CA GLU A 296 30.45 -8.41 -1.19
C GLU A 296 29.25 -7.50 -1.45
N ARG A 297 29.28 -6.79 -2.60
CA ARG A 297 28.21 -5.89 -2.99
C ARG A 297 27.44 -6.40 -4.18
N THR A 298 26.12 -6.39 -4.07
CA THR A 298 25.21 -6.81 -5.12
C THR A 298 24.20 -5.70 -5.40
N SER A 299 23.76 -5.58 -6.68
CA SER A 299 22.79 -4.57 -7.10
C SER A 299 21.45 -4.74 -6.35
N LEU A 300 20.99 -3.69 -5.65
CA LEU A 300 19.67 -3.71 -5.01
C LEU A 300 18.55 -3.83 -6.04
N LEU A 301 18.70 -3.19 -7.21
CA LEU A 301 17.74 -3.28 -8.30
C LEU A 301 17.58 -4.73 -8.78
N ASP A 302 18.68 -5.44 -9.02
CA ASP A 302 18.64 -6.83 -9.54
C ASP A 302 17.94 -7.77 -8.54
N LYS A 303 18.22 -7.62 -7.26
CA LYS A 303 17.54 -8.40 -6.20
C LYS A 303 16.04 -8.10 -6.15
N VAL A 304 15.64 -6.83 -6.27
CA VAL A 304 14.22 -6.44 -6.32
C VAL A 304 13.55 -6.93 -7.59
N MET A 305 14.23 -6.86 -8.75
CA MET A 305 13.69 -7.35 -10.03
C MET A 305 13.59 -8.88 -10.08
N GLY A 306 14.44 -9.60 -9.36
CA GLY A 306 14.33 -11.05 -9.15
C GLY A 306 13.21 -11.46 -8.18
N SER A 307 12.67 -10.52 -7.39
CA SER A 307 11.65 -10.81 -6.37
C SER A 307 10.22 -10.69 -6.91
N THR A 308 9.24 -11.04 -6.07
CA THR A 308 7.80 -10.83 -6.35
C THR A 308 7.38 -9.34 -6.32
N SER A 309 8.28 -8.42 -6.01
CA SER A 309 8.06 -6.97 -6.23
C SER A 309 8.03 -6.63 -7.72
N ASN A 310 8.68 -7.44 -8.56
CA ASN A 310 8.51 -7.40 -10.02
C ASN A 310 7.12 -7.92 -10.41
N PRO A 311 6.31 -7.14 -11.13
CA PRO A 311 4.96 -7.55 -11.56
C PRO A 311 4.94 -8.87 -12.33
N LYS A 312 5.93 -9.10 -13.20
CA LYS A 312 6.06 -10.36 -13.97
C LYS A 312 6.19 -11.57 -13.04
N ASN A 313 7.07 -11.50 -12.03
CA ASN A 313 7.26 -12.58 -11.09
C ASN A 313 6.04 -12.77 -10.18
N ALA A 314 5.43 -11.65 -9.72
CA ALA A 314 4.20 -11.71 -8.94
C ALA A 314 3.06 -12.39 -9.68
N ARG A 315 2.87 -12.07 -10.97
CA ARG A 315 1.88 -12.74 -11.84
C ARG A 315 2.20 -14.21 -12.01
N ALA A 316 3.43 -14.55 -12.36
CA ALA A 316 3.85 -15.95 -12.55
C ALA A 316 3.60 -16.79 -11.29
N GLU A 317 3.96 -16.29 -10.10
CA GLU A 317 3.71 -16.98 -8.83
C GLU A 317 2.21 -17.14 -8.55
N LEU A 318 1.39 -16.13 -8.85
CA LEU A 318 -0.06 -16.24 -8.70
C LEU A 318 -0.64 -17.28 -9.64
N MET A 319 -0.18 -17.34 -10.88
CA MET A 319 -0.65 -18.31 -11.87
C MET A 319 -0.28 -19.75 -11.50
N VAL A 320 0.96 -19.98 -11.03
CA VAL A 320 1.40 -21.30 -10.53
C VAL A 320 0.50 -21.78 -9.38
N ARG A 321 0.22 -20.91 -8.43
CA ARG A 321 -0.64 -21.26 -7.29
C ARG A 321 -2.09 -21.51 -7.71
N MET A 322 -2.60 -20.70 -8.63
CA MET A 322 -3.96 -20.89 -9.15
C MET A 322 -4.11 -22.21 -9.89
N ARG A 323 -3.16 -22.49 -10.79
CA ARG A 323 -3.16 -23.73 -11.53
C ARG A 323 -3.07 -24.94 -10.59
N GLY A 324 -2.18 -24.87 -9.59
CA GLY A 324 -2.07 -25.93 -8.62
C GLY A 324 -3.33 -26.13 -7.79
N PHE A 325 -4.05 -25.08 -7.44
CA PHE A 325 -5.35 -25.23 -6.77
C PHE A 325 -6.40 -25.87 -7.67
N GLU A 326 -6.42 -25.55 -8.95
CA GLU A 326 -7.32 -26.18 -9.92
C GLU A 326 -7.00 -27.68 -10.07
N ASP A 327 -5.71 -28.01 -10.20
CA ASP A 327 -5.30 -29.41 -10.35
C ASP A 327 -5.68 -30.24 -9.11
N MET A 328 -5.44 -29.73 -7.90
CA MET A 328 -5.86 -30.37 -6.65
C MET A 328 -7.37 -30.48 -6.50
N ALA A 329 -8.11 -29.45 -6.91
CA ALA A 329 -9.57 -29.50 -6.86
C ALA A 329 -10.13 -30.60 -7.77
N LYS A 330 -9.55 -30.80 -8.96
CA LYS A 330 -9.91 -31.89 -9.87
C LYS A 330 -9.62 -33.25 -9.28
N GLU A 331 -8.44 -33.44 -8.67
CA GLU A 331 -8.07 -34.67 -7.98
C GLU A 331 -9.02 -35.00 -6.82
N MET A 332 -9.51 -33.98 -6.13
CA MET A 332 -10.45 -34.12 -4.99
C MET A 332 -11.93 -34.16 -5.41
N GLY A 333 -12.26 -34.07 -6.70
CA GLY A 333 -13.64 -34.00 -7.19
C GLY A 333 -14.40 -32.74 -6.76
N LEU A 334 -13.70 -31.63 -6.47
CA LEU A 334 -14.30 -30.36 -6.10
C LEU A 334 -14.70 -29.56 -7.32
N VAL A 335 -15.74 -28.75 -7.19
CA VAL A 335 -16.20 -27.84 -8.23
C VAL A 335 -15.74 -26.41 -7.97
N GLY A 336 -15.34 -25.73 -9.03
CA GLY A 336 -14.96 -24.33 -9.00
C GLY A 336 -16.17 -23.41 -9.09
N MET A 337 -16.33 -22.51 -8.14
CA MET A 337 -17.39 -21.51 -8.13
C MET A 337 -16.79 -20.11 -8.20
N PHE A 338 -17.25 -19.33 -9.18
CA PHE A 338 -16.83 -17.95 -9.34
C PHE A 338 -17.91 -17.00 -8.81
N TYR A 339 -17.59 -16.34 -7.71
CA TYR A 339 -18.46 -15.39 -7.03
C TYR A 339 -18.03 -13.96 -7.30
N THR A 340 -18.98 -13.08 -7.61
CA THR A 340 -18.73 -11.64 -7.61
C THR A 340 -19.54 -10.98 -6.49
N LEU A 341 -18.86 -10.25 -5.62
CA LEU A 341 -19.46 -9.52 -4.50
C LEU A 341 -19.29 -8.02 -4.69
N THR A 342 -20.39 -7.31 -4.86
CA THR A 342 -20.46 -5.86 -5.04
C THR A 342 -21.05 -5.19 -3.79
N ALA A 343 -20.64 -3.95 -3.52
CA ALA A 343 -21.18 -3.17 -2.42
C ALA A 343 -22.58 -2.58 -2.74
N PRO A 344 -23.41 -2.23 -1.74
CA PRO A 344 -24.67 -1.49 -1.92
C PRO A 344 -24.51 -0.17 -2.67
N SER A 345 -25.58 0.29 -3.31
CA SER A 345 -25.56 1.52 -4.12
C SER A 345 -25.11 2.76 -3.32
N ARG A 346 -25.33 2.78 -2.01
CA ARG A 346 -24.88 3.87 -1.12
C ARG A 346 -23.37 4.04 -1.03
N TYR A 347 -22.57 3.07 -1.49
CA TYR A 347 -21.13 3.13 -1.55
C TYR A 347 -20.62 3.67 -2.90
N HIS A 348 -21.47 3.75 -3.92
CA HIS A 348 -21.13 4.16 -5.26
C HIS A 348 -21.37 5.66 -5.48
N SER A 349 -20.34 6.38 -5.89
CA SER A 349 -20.44 7.83 -6.14
C SER A 349 -21.17 8.17 -7.43
N THR A 350 -21.13 7.27 -8.43
CA THR A 350 -21.75 7.45 -9.75
C THR A 350 -22.40 6.14 -10.23
N HIS A 351 -23.40 6.28 -11.12
CA HIS A 351 -24.05 5.13 -11.75
C HIS A 351 -23.20 4.58 -12.91
N VAL A 352 -23.05 3.26 -13.02
CA VAL A 352 -22.26 2.58 -14.06
C VAL A 352 -22.75 2.92 -15.48
N LYS A 353 -24.06 2.76 -15.74
CA LYS A 353 -24.63 2.95 -17.09
C LYS A 353 -24.58 4.40 -17.55
N SER A 354 -25.01 5.34 -16.71
CA SER A 354 -25.18 6.74 -17.11
C SER A 354 -23.99 7.64 -16.81
N GLY A 355 -23.03 7.20 -15.94
CA GLY A 355 -21.98 8.06 -15.43
C GLY A 355 -22.48 9.22 -14.56
N LYS A 356 -23.81 9.33 -14.37
CA LYS A 356 -24.40 10.38 -13.55
C LYS A 356 -24.15 10.14 -12.08
N ARG A 357 -24.19 11.20 -11.28
CA ARG A 357 -24.02 11.11 -9.82
C ARG A 357 -25.15 10.31 -9.19
N ASN A 358 -24.79 9.46 -8.22
CA ASN A 358 -25.71 8.63 -7.49
C ASN A 358 -26.24 9.37 -6.26
N ASP A 359 -27.55 9.62 -6.17
CA ASP A 359 -28.19 10.30 -5.04
C ASP A 359 -28.13 9.49 -3.73
N LYS A 360 -28.03 8.16 -3.83
CA LYS A 360 -27.94 7.26 -2.67
C LYS A 360 -26.56 7.25 -2.02
N TYR A 361 -25.53 7.84 -2.67
CA TYR A 361 -24.15 7.83 -2.15
C TYR A 361 -24.08 8.48 -0.77
N ARG A 362 -23.43 7.80 0.17
CA ARG A 362 -23.25 8.21 1.57
C ARG A 362 -21.80 8.59 1.88
N ASP A 363 -21.11 9.12 0.91
CA ASP A 363 -19.77 9.69 1.04
C ASP A 363 -18.76 8.71 1.64
N ALA A 364 -18.90 7.43 1.32
CA ALA A 364 -17.99 6.37 1.75
C ALA A 364 -16.73 6.36 0.89
N SER A 365 -15.57 6.29 1.53
CA SER A 365 -14.30 6.09 0.83
C SER A 365 -14.15 4.63 0.34
N PRO A 366 -13.34 4.37 -0.69
CA PRO A 366 -13.03 3.00 -1.12
C PRO A 366 -12.50 2.11 0.02
N ARG A 367 -11.77 2.68 0.97
CA ARG A 367 -11.30 1.95 2.15
C ARG A 367 -12.44 1.54 3.09
N GLN A 368 -13.44 2.39 3.27
CA GLN A 368 -14.63 2.05 4.08
C GLN A 368 -15.45 0.98 3.38
N THR A 369 -15.60 1.07 2.06
CA THR A 369 -16.26 0.03 1.27
C THR A 369 -15.50 -1.30 1.34
N GLN A 370 -14.19 -1.29 1.22
CA GLN A 370 -13.36 -2.49 1.41
C GLN A 370 -13.57 -3.10 2.81
N LYS A 371 -13.65 -2.28 3.85
CA LYS A 371 -13.94 -2.74 5.22
C LYS A 371 -15.34 -3.39 5.31
N TYR A 372 -16.32 -2.85 4.60
CA TYR A 372 -17.64 -3.46 4.49
C TYR A 372 -17.57 -4.85 3.85
N LEU A 373 -16.92 -4.99 2.68
CA LEU A 373 -16.76 -6.29 2.01
C LEU A 373 -16.02 -7.31 2.89
N CYS A 374 -14.98 -6.86 3.61
CA CYS A 374 -14.29 -7.70 4.58
C CYS A 374 -15.21 -8.19 5.71
N LYS A 375 -16.13 -7.34 6.21
CA LYS A 375 -17.10 -7.73 7.23
C LYS A 375 -18.11 -8.75 6.69
N VAL A 376 -18.59 -8.58 5.44
CA VAL A 376 -19.46 -9.58 4.79
C VAL A 376 -18.73 -10.91 4.74
N TRP A 377 -17.51 -10.94 4.21
CA TRP A 377 -16.73 -12.17 4.10
C TRP A 377 -16.39 -12.81 5.45
N ALA A 378 -16.12 -12.02 6.48
CA ALA A 378 -15.88 -12.55 7.82
C ALA A 378 -17.11 -13.28 8.38
N ARG A 379 -18.34 -12.76 8.13
CA ARG A 379 -19.59 -13.40 8.52
C ARG A 379 -19.83 -14.69 7.75
N VAL A 380 -19.55 -14.71 6.44
CA VAL A 380 -19.63 -15.91 5.60
C VAL A 380 -18.71 -16.99 6.13
N ARG A 381 -17.43 -16.68 6.29
CA ARG A 381 -16.44 -17.66 6.82
C ARG A 381 -16.79 -18.19 8.19
N ALA A 382 -17.26 -17.33 9.08
CA ALA A 382 -17.67 -17.75 10.42
C ALA A 382 -18.89 -18.69 10.38
N LYS A 383 -19.82 -18.48 9.44
CA LYS A 383 -20.97 -19.39 9.27
C LYS A 383 -20.53 -20.70 8.60
N TRP A 384 -19.74 -20.62 7.52
CA TRP A 384 -19.19 -21.82 6.88
C TRP A 384 -18.38 -22.68 7.85
N GLY A 385 -17.53 -22.04 8.69
CA GLY A 385 -16.74 -22.76 9.69
C GLY A 385 -17.60 -23.50 10.73
N ARG A 386 -18.77 -22.95 11.13
CA ARG A 386 -19.71 -23.63 12.03
C ARG A 386 -20.46 -24.79 11.36
N GLU A 387 -20.64 -24.70 10.05
CA GLU A 387 -21.29 -25.73 9.24
C GLU A 387 -20.31 -26.77 8.69
N GLY A 388 -19.03 -26.67 9.04
CA GLY A 388 -17.99 -27.58 8.55
C GLY A 388 -17.56 -27.35 7.09
N ILE A 389 -18.13 -26.37 6.39
CA ILE A 389 -17.82 -26.09 4.99
C ILE A 389 -16.41 -25.52 4.88
N ARG A 390 -15.55 -26.20 4.13
CA ARG A 390 -14.16 -25.84 3.92
C ARG A 390 -13.90 -25.58 2.44
N THR A 391 -13.07 -24.59 2.16
CA THR A 391 -12.78 -24.18 0.80
C THR A 391 -11.38 -23.63 0.68
N PHE A 392 -10.85 -23.69 -0.52
CA PHE A 392 -9.62 -22.98 -0.90
C PHE A 392 -9.81 -22.29 -2.25
N GLY A 393 -8.96 -21.35 -2.54
CA GLY A 393 -9.02 -20.57 -3.78
C GLY A 393 -8.40 -19.19 -3.66
N PHE A 394 -8.96 -18.23 -4.42
CA PHE A 394 -8.45 -16.86 -4.48
C PHE A 394 -9.55 -15.82 -4.49
N ARG A 395 -9.21 -14.67 -3.91
CA ARG A 395 -10.00 -13.44 -4.01
C ARG A 395 -9.18 -12.36 -4.70
N VAL A 396 -9.79 -11.69 -5.68
CA VAL A 396 -9.28 -10.47 -6.31
C VAL A 396 -10.19 -9.30 -5.95
N ALA A 397 -9.62 -8.18 -5.54
CA ALA A 397 -10.34 -6.93 -5.30
C ALA A 397 -10.03 -5.95 -6.42
N GLU A 398 -11.07 -5.48 -7.09
CA GLU A 398 -11.01 -4.54 -8.21
C GLU A 398 -11.78 -3.26 -7.90
N PRO A 399 -11.40 -2.11 -8.48
CA PRO A 399 -12.23 -0.91 -8.44
C PRO A 399 -13.29 -0.95 -9.54
N HIS A 400 -14.49 -0.45 -9.26
CA HIS A 400 -15.37 0.09 -10.27
C HIS A 400 -14.86 1.42 -10.80
N HIS A 401 -15.40 1.90 -11.91
CA HIS A 401 -15.05 3.17 -12.53
C HIS A 401 -15.04 4.37 -11.57
N ASP A 402 -15.80 4.33 -10.48
CA ASP A 402 -15.92 5.35 -9.44
C ASP A 402 -15.03 5.10 -8.21
N ALA A 403 -14.05 4.20 -8.33
CA ALA A 403 -13.13 3.74 -7.29
C ALA A 403 -13.75 2.84 -6.21
N THR A 404 -15.03 2.49 -6.28
CA THR A 404 -15.67 1.60 -5.32
C THR A 404 -15.15 0.17 -5.50
N PRO A 405 -14.59 -0.51 -4.47
CA PRO A 405 -14.14 -1.87 -4.60
C PRO A 405 -15.28 -2.87 -4.74
N HIS A 406 -15.05 -3.88 -5.57
CA HIS A 406 -15.81 -5.13 -5.61
C HIS A 406 -14.86 -6.32 -5.63
N TRP A 407 -15.35 -7.52 -5.39
CA TRP A 407 -14.54 -8.71 -5.26
C TRP A 407 -14.96 -9.79 -6.22
N HIS A 408 -13.96 -10.43 -6.81
CA HIS A 408 -14.09 -11.70 -7.50
C HIS A 408 -13.43 -12.78 -6.64
N LEU A 409 -14.16 -13.87 -6.39
CA LEU A 409 -13.65 -14.99 -5.62
C LEU A 409 -13.81 -16.26 -6.46
N LEU A 410 -12.73 -16.95 -6.71
CA LEU A 410 -12.74 -18.31 -7.23
C LEU A 410 -12.49 -19.25 -6.07
N LEU A 411 -13.49 -20.08 -5.73
CA LEU A 411 -13.46 -20.98 -4.59
C LEU A 411 -13.82 -22.39 -5.05
N PHE A 412 -13.09 -23.37 -4.51
CA PHE A 412 -13.35 -24.78 -4.74
C PHE A 412 -14.11 -25.37 -3.56
N LEU A 413 -15.21 -26.07 -3.83
CA LEU A 413 -16.16 -26.59 -2.85
C LEU A 413 -16.56 -28.02 -3.22
N HIS A 414 -16.99 -28.81 -2.24
CA HIS A 414 -17.64 -30.10 -2.53
C HIS A 414 -18.95 -29.88 -3.28
N PRO A 415 -19.25 -30.69 -4.33
CA PRO A 415 -20.45 -30.52 -5.13
C PRO A 415 -21.74 -30.45 -4.28
N GLU A 416 -21.83 -31.28 -3.26
CA GLU A 416 -22.98 -31.36 -2.34
C GLU A 416 -23.16 -30.11 -1.48
N GLU A 417 -22.08 -29.36 -1.22
CA GLU A 417 -22.10 -28.18 -0.36
C GLU A 417 -22.36 -26.88 -1.13
N VAL A 418 -22.23 -26.87 -2.47
CA VAL A 418 -22.27 -25.68 -3.31
C VAL A 418 -23.52 -24.83 -3.09
N ASP A 419 -24.68 -25.45 -3.16
CA ASP A 419 -25.97 -24.73 -3.06
C ASP A 419 -26.15 -24.12 -1.67
N TYR A 420 -25.82 -24.88 -0.64
CA TYR A 420 -25.92 -24.41 0.74
C TYR A 420 -24.89 -23.32 1.06
N ALA A 421 -23.65 -23.50 0.66
CA ALA A 421 -22.60 -22.51 0.82
C ALA A 421 -22.94 -21.21 0.09
N THR A 422 -23.46 -21.31 -1.13
CA THR A 422 -23.88 -20.18 -1.96
C THR A 422 -25.08 -19.45 -1.34
N ALA A 423 -26.07 -20.18 -0.81
CA ALA A 423 -27.21 -19.59 -0.11
C ALA A 423 -26.76 -18.77 1.13
N ILE A 424 -25.84 -19.32 1.93
CA ILE A 424 -25.24 -18.60 3.07
C ILE A 424 -24.56 -17.33 2.60
N PHE A 425 -23.75 -17.40 1.53
CA PHE A 425 -23.03 -16.24 1.00
C PHE A 425 -24.01 -15.18 0.50
N ARG A 426 -24.98 -15.54 -0.30
CA ARG A 426 -26.05 -14.66 -0.81
C ARG A 426 -26.78 -13.96 0.33
N LYS A 427 -27.16 -14.69 1.38
CA LYS A 427 -27.83 -14.12 2.57
C LYS A 427 -26.99 -13.01 3.22
N HIS A 428 -25.70 -13.22 3.37
CA HIS A 428 -24.82 -12.22 3.97
C HIS A 428 -24.50 -11.05 3.04
N ALA A 429 -24.36 -11.29 1.74
CA ALA A 429 -24.15 -10.27 0.72
C ALA A 429 -25.33 -9.31 0.58
N LEU A 430 -26.56 -9.83 0.72
CA LEU A 430 -27.80 -9.08 0.59
C LEU A 430 -28.34 -8.55 1.93
N LYS A 431 -27.66 -8.79 3.04
CA LYS A 431 -28.13 -8.40 4.38
C LYS A 431 -28.35 -6.89 4.51
N GLU A 432 -27.53 -6.07 3.88
CA GLU A 432 -27.62 -4.62 3.90
C GLU A 432 -28.18 -4.14 2.55
N ASP A 433 -29.28 -3.42 2.55
CA ASP A 433 -29.96 -2.87 1.37
C ASP A 433 -30.26 -3.91 0.27
N GLY A 434 -30.55 -5.16 0.66
CA GLY A 434 -30.86 -6.25 -0.27
C GLY A 434 -32.18 -6.12 -1.03
N ASN A 435 -33.02 -5.18 -0.61
CA ASN A 435 -34.31 -4.83 -1.23
C ASN A 435 -34.16 -3.67 -2.25
N GLU A 436 -32.95 -3.14 -2.47
CA GLU A 436 -32.73 -2.15 -3.52
C GLU A 436 -33.04 -2.73 -4.91
N PRO A 437 -33.63 -1.95 -5.83
CA PRO A 437 -33.82 -2.38 -7.21
C PRO A 437 -32.50 -2.85 -7.84
N GLY A 438 -32.50 -4.08 -8.39
CA GLY A 438 -31.31 -4.71 -8.98
C GLY A 438 -30.32 -5.31 -7.98
N ALA A 439 -30.59 -5.25 -6.65
CA ALA A 439 -29.67 -5.83 -5.66
C ALA A 439 -29.58 -7.36 -5.80
N GLN A 440 -30.68 -8.02 -6.07
CA GLN A 440 -30.74 -9.50 -6.23
C GLN A 440 -29.91 -9.97 -7.42
N GLU A 441 -29.85 -9.18 -8.49
CA GLU A 441 -29.18 -9.51 -9.73
C GLU A 441 -27.68 -9.12 -9.72
N HIS A 442 -27.36 -7.96 -9.16
CA HIS A 442 -26.04 -7.35 -9.36
C HIS A 442 -25.15 -7.33 -8.10
N ARG A 443 -25.74 -7.53 -6.88
CA ARG A 443 -24.97 -7.49 -5.64
C ARG A 443 -24.11 -8.72 -5.43
N PHE A 444 -24.64 -9.87 -5.81
CA PHE A 444 -23.98 -11.16 -5.65
C PHE A 444 -24.31 -12.07 -6.83
N THR A 445 -23.34 -12.23 -7.72
CA THR A 445 -23.46 -13.13 -8.86
C THR A 445 -22.62 -14.38 -8.65
N VAL A 446 -23.10 -15.48 -9.24
CA VAL A 446 -22.50 -16.80 -9.10
C VAL A 446 -22.39 -17.42 -10.48
N THR A 447 -21.21 -17.88 -10.84
CA THR A 447 -20.96 -18.58 -12.10
C THR A 447 -20.23 -19.88 -11.78
N PRO A 448 -20.85 -21.05 -11.98
CA PRO A 448 -20.13 -22.31 -11.92
C PRO A 448 -19.04 -22.34 -12.99
N ILE A 449 -17.89 -22.90 -12.67
CA ILE A 449 -16.83 -23.11 -13.67
C ILE A 449 -17.16 -24.41 -14.38
N ASP A 450 -17.42 -24.31 -15.66
CA ASP A 450 -17.62 -25.46 -16.55
C ASP A 450 -16.38 -25.61 -17.44
N GLU A 451 -15.71 -26.74 -17.35
CA GLU A 451 -14.50 -27.05 -18.12
C GLU A 451 -14.72 -27.00 -19.64
N LYS A 452 -15.96 -27.18 -20.12
CA LYS A 452 -16.30 -27.05 -21.54
C LYS A 452 -16.09 -25.63 -22.06
N PHE A 453 -16.18 -24.61 -21.19
CA PHE A 453 -16.02 -23.21 -21.55
C PHE A 453 -14.66 -22.63 -21.11
N GLY A 454 -13.85 -23.41 -20.42
CA GLY A 454 -12.50 -23.01 -20.02
C GLY A 454 -12.11 -23.42 -18.59
N SER A 455 -10.82 -23.34 -18.31
CA SER A 455 -10.27 -23.69 -17.00
C SER A 455 -10.56 -22.61 -15.96
N ALA A 456 -10.68 -23.01 -14.69
CA ALA A 456 -10.79 -22.08 -13.55
C ALA A 456 -9.64 -21.08 -13.52
N THR A 457 -8.43 -21.55 -13.82
CA THR A 457 -7.24 -20.70 -13.95
C THR A 457 -7.39 -19.68 -15.07
N GLY A 458 -7.91 -20.08 -16.24
CA GLY A 458 -8.18 -19.18 -17.36
C GLY A 458 -9.15 -18.07 -16.99
N TYR A 459 -10.21 -18.40 -16.27
CA TYR A 459 -11.20 -17.44 -15.80
C TYR A 459 -10.58 -16.34 -14.92
N ILE A 460 -9.77 -16.71 -13.94
CA ILE A 460 -9.18 -15.74 -13.02
C ILE A 460 -7.92 -15.07 -13.60
N ALA A 461 -7.27 -15.68 -14.60
CA ALA A 461 -6.09 -15.12 -15.26
C ALA A 461 -6.36 -13.74 -15.86
N LYS A 462 -7.56 -13.54 -16.46
CA LYS A 462 -8.02 -12.24 -16.95
C LYS A 462 -7.93 -11.17 -15.86
N TYR A 463 -8.47 -11.47 -14.68
CA TYR A 463 -8.45 -10.54 -13.52
C TYR A 463 -7.05 -10.33 -12.97
N ILE A 464 -6.21 -11.36 -12.95
CA ILE A 464 -4.80 -11.25 -12.53
C ILE A 464 -4.04 -10.32 -13.48
N SER A 465 -4.14 -10.54 -14.80
CA SER A 465 -3.48 -9.72 -15.82
C SER A 465 -3.98 -8.27 -15.77
N LYS A 466 -5.30 -8.07 -15.77
CA LYS A 466 -5.93 -6.75 -15.70
C LYS A 466 -5.46 -5.92 -14.49
N ASN A 467 -5.19 -6.56 -13.36
CA ASN A 467 -4.84 -5.89 -12.11
C ASN A 467 -3.33 -5.80 -11.83
N ILE A 468 -2.48 -6.51 -12.58
CA ILE A 468 -1.03 -6.50 -12.36
C ILE A 468 -0.30 -5.68 -13.42
N ASP A 469 -0.34 -6.11 -14.69
CA ASP A 469 0.48 -5.55 -15.76
C ASP A 469 -0.18 -5.54 -17.14
N GLY A 470 -1.39 -6.07 -17.29
CA GLY A 470 -2.11 -6.18 -18.56
C GLY A 470 -1.45 -7.15 -19.55
N TYR A 471 -0.65 -8.09 -19.09
CA TYR A 471 0.04 -9.06 -19.92
C TYR A 471 -0.95 -9.97 -20.67
N GLY A 472 -0.71 -10.15 -21.98
CA GLY A 472 -1.57 -10.97 -22.85
C GLY A 472 -2.91 -10.31 -23.17
N MET A 473 -3.09 -9.01 -22.85
CA MET A 473 -4.32 -8.26 -23.12
C MET A 473 -4.05 -7.09 -24.09
N ASP A 474 -3.16 -7.34 -25.06
CA ASP A 474 -2.84 -6.36 -26.10
C ASP A 474 -4.05 -6.15 -27.01
N GLY A 475 -4.46 -4.88 -27.16
CA GLY A 475 -5.65 -4.52 -27.95
C GLY A 475 -6.98 -4.71 -27.23
N GLU A 476 -7.03 -5.31 -26.03
CA GLU A 476 -8.25 -5.40 -25.24
C GLU A 476 -8.59 -4.08 -24.57
N LEU A 477 -9.89 -3.76 -24.55
CA LEU A 477 -10.43 -2.61 -23.83
C LEU A 477 -10.97 -3.06 -22.48
N ASP A 478 -10.79 -2.23 -21.49
CA ASP A 478 -11.29 -2.45 -20.16
C ASP A 478 -12.82 -2.24 -20.12
N ASP A 479 -13.55 -3.23 -19.63
CA ASP A 479 -15.01 -3.28 -19.65
C ASP A 479 -15.66 -2.09 -18.91
N GLU A 480 -15.03 -1.60 -17.86
CA GLU A 480 -15.54 -0.49 -17.04
C GLU A 480 -15.26 0.89 -17.67
N SER A 481 -14.06 1.10 -18.19
CA SER A 481 -13.61 2.40 -18.66
C SER A 481 -13.65 2.56 -20.18
N GLY A 482 -13.62 1.47 -20.94
CA GLY A 482 -13.48 1.49 -22.41
C GLY A 482 -12.07 1.94 -22.86
N GLN A 483 -11.08 1.96 -21.96
CA GLN A 483 -9.71 2.34 -22.25
C GLN A 483 -8.81 1.08 -22.38
N PRO A 484 -7.62 1.17 -22.99
CA PRO A 484 -6.70 0.04 -23.08
C PRO A 484 -6.37 -0.57 -21.72
N VAL A 485 -6.52 -1.88 -21.58
CA VAL A 485 -6.33 -2.61 -20.30
C VAL A 485 -4.94 -2.37 -19.70
N LYS A 486 -3.88 -2.32 -20.52
CA LYS A 486 -2.50 -2.07 -20.04
C LYS A 486 -2.34 -0.74 -19.31
N GLU A 487 -3.03 0.31 -19.77
CA GLU A 487 -3.00 1.61 -19.10
C GLU A 487 -3.83 1.60 -17.83
N MET A 488 -4.98 0.93 -17.89
CA MET A 488 -5.88 0.82 -16.74
C MET A 488 -5.27 -0.01 -15.62
N ALA A 489 -4.50 -1.06 -15.90
CA ALA A 489 -3.77 -1.83 -14.89
C ALA A 489 -2.90 -0.96 -13.98
N LYS A 490 -2.23 0.06 -14.54
CA LYS A 490 -1.44 1.01 -13.74
C LYS A 490 -2.32 1.87 -12.83
N ARG A 491 -3.50 2.31 -13.30
CA ARG A 491 -4.46 3.09 -12.51
C ARG A 491 -5.07 2.26 -11.39
N VAL A 492 -5.40 1.01 -11.66
CA VAL A 492 -5.89 0.05 -10.65
C VAL A 492 -4.85 -0.17 -9.55
N ARG A 493 -3.57 -0.28 -9.90
CA ARG A 493 -2.48 -0.37 -8.90
C ARG A 493 -2.30 0.92 -8.11
N ALA A 494 -2.43 2.09 -8.74
CA ALA A 494 -2.40 3.38 -8.05
C ALA A 494 -3.55 3.49 -7.04
N TRP A 495 -4.76 3.10 -7.44
CA TRP A 495 -5.92 3.00 -6.55
C TRP A 495 -5.67 2.08 -5.36
N ALA A 496 -5.21 0.85 -5.61
CA ALA A 496 -4.93 -0.11 -4.54
C ALA A 496 -3.88 0.41 -3.55
N SER A 497 -2.83 1.06 -4.05
CA SER A 497 -1.79 1.70 -3.25
C SER A 497 -2.34 2.87 -2.43
N ARG A 498 -3.14 3.77 -3.05
CA ARG A 498 -3.76 4.93 -2.39
C ARG A 498 -4.62 4.50 -1.20
N TRP A 499 -5.47 3.50 -1.39
CA TRP A 499 -6.43 3.05 -0.39
C TRP A 499 -5.91 1.92 0.50
N ASN A 500 -4.67 1.44 0.27
CA ASN A 500 -4.08 0.28 0.96
C ASN A 500 -4.99 -0.93 0.91
N ILE A 501 -5.44 -1.26 -0.29
CA ILE A 501 -6.30 -2.42 -0.55
C ILE A 501 -5.42 -3.57 -1.04
N ARG A 502 -5.47 -4.69 -0.33
CA ARG A 502 -4.85 -5.93 -0.77
C ARG A 502 -5.68 -6.52 -1.91
N GLN A 503 -5.17 -6.41 -3.13
CA GLN A 503 -5.88 -6.85 -4.34
C GLN A 503 -6.02 -8.37 -4.40
N PHE A 504 -4.95 -9.11 -4.16
CA PHE A 504 -4.93 -10.56 -4.26
C PHE A 504 -4.81 -11.20 -2.90
N GLN A 505 -5.65 -12.19 -2.64
CA GLN A 505 -5.62 -12.96 -1.41
C GLN A 505 -5.93 -14.42 -1.66
N GLN A 506 -5.00 -15.29 -1.29
CA GLN A 506 -5.24 -16.71 -1.18
C GLN A 506 -6.17 -17.00 0.00
N ILE A 507 -7.07 -17.94 -0.20
CA ILE A 507 -8.00 -18.48 0.79
C ILE A 507 -7.70 -19.98 0.90
N GLY A 508 -7.50 -20.48 2.11
CA GLY A 508 -7.09 -21.87 2.31
C GLY A 508 -5.67 -22.17 1.77
N GLY A 509 -5.34 -23.42 1.71
CA GLY A 509 -4.07 -23.93 1.19
C GLY A 509 -2.85 -23.63 2.06
N ALA A 510 -1.71 -24.12 1.62
CA ALA A 510 -0.43 -24.01 2.30
C ALA A 510 0.12 -22.56 2.32
N PRO A 511 0.95 -22.18 3.32
CA PRO A 511 1.46 -20.83 3.49
C PRO A 511 2.46 -20.42 2.40
N VAL A 512 2.20 -19.30 1.72
CA VAL A 512 3.10 -18.76 0.68
C VAL A 512 4.46 -18.31 1.23
N THR A 513 4.52 -17.88 2.49
CA THR A 513 5.78 -17.44 3.10
C THR A 513 6.72 -18.63 3.28
N THR A 514 6.23 -19.76 3.77
CA THR A 514 7.00 -21.01 3.90
C THR A 514 7.49 -21.50 2.53
N TRP A 515 6.61 -21.48 1.52
CA TRP A 515 6.99 -21.75 0.13
C TRP A 515 8.19 -20.93 -0.33
N ARG A 516 8.19 -19.63 -0.07
CA ARG A 516 9.27 -18.73 -0.45
C ARG A 516 10.54 -18.97 0.35
N GLU A 517 10.43 -19.31 1.62
CA GLU A 517 11.59 -19.63 2.45
C GLU A 517 12.24 -20.96 2.00
N LEU A 518 11.45 -21.97 1.68
CA LEU A 518 11.97 -23.23 1.13
C LEU A 518 12.70 -23.03 -0.20
N ARG A 519 12.17 -22.21 -1.10
CA ARG A 519 12.84 -21.86 -2.35
C ARG A 519 14.15 -21.11 -2.19
N ARG A 520 14.42 -20.49 -1.03
CA ARG A 520 15.74 -19.88 -0.74
C ARG A 520 16.83 -20.89 -0.54
N LEU A 521 16.49 -22.09 -0.10
CA LEU A 521 17.45 -23.18 0.06
C LEU A 521 18.01 -23.64 -1.28
N GLY A 522 17.20 -23.56 -2.36
CA GLY A 522 17.61 -23.97 -3.71
C GLY A 522 18.01 -25.45 -3.74
N ASN A 523 18.93 -25.78 -4.65
CA ASN A 523 19.48 -27.15 -4.79
C ASN A 523 20.68 -27.40 -3.87
N ARG A 524 20.75 -26.79 -2.70
CA ARG A 524 21.80 -27.11 -1.74
C ARG A 524 21.63 -28.54 -1.32
N GLU A 525 22.72 -29.31 -1.35
CA GLU A 525 22.80 -30.66 -0.81
C GLU A 525 22.74 -30.60 0.72
N LEU A 526 21.55 -30.43 1.24
CA LEU A 526 21.29 -30.48 2.66
C LEU A 526 20.58 -31.80 2.95
N VAL A 527 21.10 -32.57 3.88
CA VAL A 527 20.37 -33.73 4.40
C VAL A 527 19.27 -33.17 5.32
N LEU A 528 18.06 -33.07 4.78
CA LEU A 528 16.91 -32.50 5.45
C LEU A 528 16.02 -33.62 6.02
N HIS A 529 15.18 -33.27 7.00
CA HIS A 529 14.09 -34.15 7.39
C HIS A 529 13.20 -34.44 6.17
N PRO A 530 12.76 -35.71 5.93
CA PRO A 530 12.01 -36.07 4.73
C PRO A 530 10.82 -35.16 4.39
N GLU A 531 10.04 -34.74 5.38
CA GLU A 531 8.89 -33.84 5.18
C GLU A 531 9.32 -32.41 4.74
N ILE A 532 10.46 -31.93 5.25
CA ILE A 532 10.99 -30.64 4.83
C ILE A 532 11.55 -30.76 3.42
N GLU A 533 12.23 -31.87 3.10
CA GLU A 533 12.79 -32.09 1.76
C GLU A 533 11.69 -32.26 0.71
N GLU A 534 10.62 -33.01 1.00
CA GLU A 534 9.47 -33.15 0.12
C GLU A 534 8.87 -31.77 -0.20
N ALA A 535 8.62 -30.98 0.84
CA ALA A 535 8.07 -29.61 0.68
C ALA A 535 9.07 -28.67 -0.05
N ARG A 536 10.40 -28.83 0.18
CA ARG A 536 11.45 -28.03 -0.47
C ARG A 536 11.56 -28.38 -1.95
N ALA A 537 11.63 -29.67 -2.27
CA ALA A 537 11.76 -30.14 -3.64
C ALA A 537 10.56 -29.68 -4.50
N ALA A 538 9.35 -29.83 -3.99
CA ALA A 538 8.13 -29.35 -4.65
C ALA A 538 8.16 -27.81 -4.78
N ALA A 539 8.60 -27.09 -3.74
CA ALA A 539 8.68 -25.62 -3.81
C ALA A 539 9.71 -25.15 -4.83
N ASP A 540 10.87 -25.78 -4.92
CA ASP A 540 11.92 -25.43 -5.88
C ASP A 540 11.51 -25.75 -7.33
N ALA A 541 10.85 -26.88 -7.55
CA ALA A 541 10.27 -27.27 -8.83
C ALA A 541 9.10 -26.37 -9.27
N ALA A 542 8.65 -25.45 -8.44
CA ALA A 542 7.42 -24.66 -8.65
C ALA A 542 6.15 -25.54 -8.72
N ASP A 543 6.15 -26.70 -8.10
CA ASP A 543 5.03 -27.61 -7.98
C ASP A 543 4.20 -27.22 -6.74
N TRP A 544 3.14 -26.40 -6.97
CA TRP A 544 2.26 -25.97 -5.90
C TRP A 544 1.38 -27.09 -5.32
N PRO A 545 0.82 -28.03 -6.12
CA PRO A 545 0.13 -29.21 -5.58
C PRO A 545 1.03 -30.05 -4.67
N GLY A 546 2.21 -30.45 -5.16
CA GLY A 546 3.17 -31.24 -4.37
C GLY A 546 3.54 -30.56 -3.05
N TYR A 547 3.86 -29.26 -3.09
CA TYR A 547 4.12 -28.49 -1.88
C TYR A 547 2.93 -28.45 -0.92
N THR A 548 1.71 -28.24 -1.46
CA THR A 548 0.52 -28.15 -0.61
C THR A 548 0.19 -29.51 0.01
N ASN A 549 0.37 -30.61 -0.71
CA ASN A 549 0.19 -31.97 -0.22
C ASN A 549 1.24 -32.32 0.85
N ALA A 550 2.52 -31.99 0.62
CA ALA A 550 3.59 -32.10 1.60
C ALA A 550 3.32 -31.33 2.91
N GLN A 551 2.53 -30.25 2.84
CA GLN A 551 2.09 -29.47 4.02
C GLN A 551 0.88 -30.06 4.73
N GLY A 552 0.25 -31.12 4.19
CA GLY A 552 -0.95 -31.77 4.73
C GLY A 552 -2.24 -31.49 3.94
N GLY A 553 -2.10 -31.00 2.70
CA GLY A 553 -3.19 -30.79 1.75
C GLY A 553 -3.80 -29.36 1.77
N PRO A 554 -4.70 -29.07 0.82
CA PRO A 554 -5.24 -27.71 0.62
C PRO A 554 -6.21 -27.27 1.73
N LEU A 555 -6.74 -28.19 2.50
CA LEU A 555 -7.66 -27.96 3.61
C LEU A 555 -6.98 -28.15 4.98
N VAL A 556 -5.64 -28.23 5.04
CA VAL A 556 -4.90 -28.40 6.29
C VAL A 556 -5.14 -27.23 7.25
N LEU A 557 -5.28 -27.53 8.53
CA LEU A 557 -5.34 -26.53 9.59
C LEU A 557 -3.95 -25.96 9.84
N ARG A 558 -3.87 -24.70 10.29
CA ARG A 558 -2.58 -24.06 10.57
C ARG A 558 -1.74 -24.83 11.60
N ASP A 559 -2.42 -25.42 12.58
CA ASP A 559 -1.77 -26.16 13.66
C ASP A 559 -1.36 -27.59 13.25
N CYS A 560 -1.76 -28.01 12.04
CA CYS A 560 -1.40 -29.30 11.44
C CYS A 560 -0.39 -29.19 10.30
N LEU A 561 0.11 -27.98 10.01
CA LEU A 561 1.13 -27.77 8.98
C LEU A 561 2.41 -28.51 9.34
N ARG A 562 2.94 -29.29 8.38
CA ARG A 562 4.14 -30.11 8.58
C ARG A 562 5.42 -29.29 8.60
N VAL A 563 5.49 -28.22 7.79
CA VAL A 563 6.63 -27.29 7.79
C VAL A 563 6.16 -25.90 8.20
N ARG A 564 6.79 -25.35 9.23
CA ARG A 564 6.46 -24.06 9.81
C ARG A 564 7.64 -23.10 9.78
N LEU A 565 7.33 -21.79 9.90
CA LEU A 565 8.36 -20.75 9.98
C LEU A 565 8.95 -20.70 11.38
N SER A 566 10.27 -20.62 11.46
CA SER A 566 10.99 -20.26 12.67
C SER A 566 11.17 -18.76 12.77
N TYR A 567 11.02 -18.22 13.97
CA TYR A 567 11.15 -16.81 14.28
C TYR A 567 12.15 -16.59 15.40
N GLU A 568 12.98 -15.58 15.23
CA GLU A 568 13.80 -15.01 16.29
C GLU A 568 13.15 -13.69 16.73
N TYR A 569 13.12 -13.46 18.03
CA TYR A 569 12.58 -12.24 18.62
C TYR A 569 13.74 -11.39 19.10
N THR A 570 13.81 -10.13 18.62
CA THR A 570 14.85 -9.20 19.05
C THR A 570 14.53 -8.68 20.44
N GLU A 571 15.47 -8.83 21.41
CA GLU A 571 15.32 -8.31 22.77
C GLU A 571 15.31 -6.77 22.81
N GLU A 572 16.07 -6.13 21.91
CA GLU A 572 16.16 -4.67 21.84
C GLU A 572 14.92 -3.99 21.22
N GLY A 573 14.09 -4.77 20.53
CA GLY A 573 12.87 -4.26 19.85
C GLY A 573 13.17 -3.34 18.68
N ASN A 574 12.10 -2.70 18.17
CA ASN A 574 12.20 -1.64 17.17
C ASN A 574 12.39 -0.26 17.82
N ASP A 575 12.41 0.82 16.99
CA ASP A 575 12.53 2.22 17.46
C ASP A 575 11.50 2.61 18.54
N TYR A 576 10.43 1.85 18.71
CA TYR A 576 9.37 2.09 19.68
C TYR A 576 9.34 1.07 20.83
N GLY A 577 10.30 0.14 20.87
CA GLY A 577 10.39 -0.89 21.90
C GLY A 577 9.46 -2.10 21.69
N ASP A 578 8.84 -2.24 20.51
CA ASP A 578 8.11 -3.48 20.23
C ASP A 578 9.07 -4.60 19.90
N THR A 579 8.79 -5.78 20.43
CA THR A 579 9.49 -7.01 20.04
C THR A 579 9.31 -7.27 18.55
N VAL A 580 10.41 -7.38 17.83
CA VAL A 580 10.41 -7.67 16.39
C VAL A 580 10.65 -9.15 16.16
N ALA A 581 9.69 -9.84 15.55
CA ALA A 581 9.84 -11.20 15.10
C ALA A 581 10.50 -11.22 13.71
N LYS A 582 11.72 -11.72 13.60
CA LYS A 582 12.42 -11.97 12.32
C LYS A 582 12.26 -13.43 11.93
N ILE A 583 11.91 -13.72 10.68
CA ILE A 583 11.93 -15.08 10.14
C ILE A 583 13.41 -15.49 10.01
N THR A 584 13.80 -16.57 10.63
CA THR A 584 15.15 -17.11 10.55
C THR A 584 15.23 -18.33 9.64
N GLY A 585 14.15 -19.13 9.60
CA GLY A 585 14.17 -20.36 8.84
C GLY A 585 12.83 -21.09 8.86
N VAL A 586 12.93 -22.40 8.65
CA VAL A 586 11.81 -23.33 8.70
C VAL A 586 12.12 -24.50 9.62
N TYR A 587 11.10 -25.15 10.17
CA TYR A 587 11.23 -26.34 10.99
C TYR A 587 10.04 -27.27 10.82
N CYS A 588 10.21 -28.56 11.10
CA CYS A 588 9.15 -29.56 11.20
C CYS A 588 8.73 -29.71 12.67
N PRO A 589 7.46 -29.52 13.05
CA PRO A 589 7.00 -29.68 14.45
C PRO A 589 7.10 -31.12 14.98
N LEU A 590 7.19 -32.11 14.09
CA LEU A 590 7.36 -33.52 14.44
C LEU A 590 8.80 -33.86 14.91
N THR A 591 9.76 -33.00 14.57
CA THR A 591 11.12 -33.07 15.03
C THR A 591 11.34 -32.14 16.21
N ILE A 592 12.37 -32.36 16.99
CA ILE A 592 12.73 -31.50 18.13
C ILE A 592 12.95 -30.08 17.58
N ARG A 593 12.38 -29.05 18.24
CA ARG A 593 12.45 -27.63 17.83
C ARG A 593 13.88 -27.11 17.60
N GLU A 594 14.88 -27.83 18.05
CA GLU A 594 16.30 -27.52 17.86
C GLU A 594 16.79 -27.72 16.43
N SER A 595 16.02 -28.43 15.56
CA SER A 595 16.36 -28.69 14.17
C SER A 595 15.88 -27.63 13.20
N VAL A 596 16.03 -26.34 13.55
CA VAL A 596 15.67 -25.26 12.66
C VAL A 596 16.65 -25.15 11.50
N ILE A 597 16.14 -25.20 10.28
CA ILE A 597 16.93 -24.99 9.07
C ILE A 597 16.87 -23.50 8.72
N PHE A 598 18.02 -22.84 8.79
CA PHE A 598 18.12 -21.42 8.52
C PHE A 598 18.07 -21.16 7.00
N THR A 599 17.10 -20.38 6.60
CA THR A 599 16.91 -19.95 5.21
C THR A 599 17.50 -18.57 4.94
N ARG A 600 17.81 -17.83 6.00
CA ARG A 600 18.38 -16.48 5.94
C ARG A 600 19.68 -16.46 6.71
N THR A 601 20.75 -16.70 5.99
CA THR A 601 22.11 -16.83 6.56
C THR A 601 22.94 -15.56 6.40
N THR A 602 22.52 -14.62 5.56
CA THR A 602 23.27 -13.41 5.22
C THR A 602 22.51 -12.17 5.71
N GLU A 603 23.19 -11.29 6.42
CA GLU A 603 22.70 -9.95 6.74
C GLU A 603 23.25 -8.95 5.73
N TYR A 604 22.32 -8.17 5.13
CA TYR A 604 22.67 -7.16 4.15
C TYR A 604 22.43 -5.75 4.68
N LYS A 605 23.35 -4.85 4.38
CA LYS A 605 23.19 -3.41 4.57
C LYS A 605 22.96 -2.72 3.24
N ILE A 606 21.99 -1.81 3.16
CA ILE A 606 21.79 -0.99 1.97
C ILE A 606 22.83 0.14 1.99
N VAL A 607 23.66 0.22 0.97
CA VAL A 607 24.72 1.22 0.83
C VAL A 607 24.62 1.94 -0.52
N PRO A 608 25.10 3.18 -0.64
CA PRO A 608 25.17 3.85 -1.94
C PRO A 608 26.09 3.09 -2.90
N LYS A 609 25.69 3.04 -4.16
CA LYS A 609 26.51 2.45 -5.22
C LYS A 609 27.88 3.13 -5.29
N ARG A 610 28.94 2.33 -5.36
CA ARG A 610 30.28 2.88 -5.55
C ARG A 610 30.36 3.60 -6.91
N LYS A 611 30.91 4.78 -6.93
CA LYS A 611 31.27 5.40 -8.20
C LYS A 611 32.40 4.55 -8.79
N PRO A 612 32.33 4.15 -10.08
CA PRO A 612 33.43 3.42 -10.68
C PRO A 612 34.72 4.26 -10.56
N SER A 613 35.77 3.67 -9.99
CA SER A 613 37.08 4.28 -10.07
C SER A 613 37.53 4.23 -11.55
N PRO A 614 38.28 5.19 -12.03
CA PRO A 614 38.70 5.21 -13.45
C PRO A 614 39.50 3.99 -13.91
N VAL A 615 39.89 3.10 -13.01
CA VAL A 615 40.77 1.93 -13.27
C VAL A 615 40.01 0.62 -13.48
N GLU A 616 38.70 0.54 -13.13
CA GLU A 616 37.93 -0.72 -13.18
C GLU A 616 37.27 -1.05 -14.54
N ASN A 617 37.56 -0.28 -15.60
CA ASN A 617 37.01 -0.56 -16.95
C ASN A 617 37.75 -1.66 -17.75
N LEU A 618 38.61 -2.43 -17.12
CA LEU A 618 39.34 -3.49 -17.80
C LEU A 618 39.14 -4.84 -17.07
N THR A 619 38.01 -5.43 -17.19
CA THR A 619 37.77 -6.90 -17.24
C THR A 619 36.27 -7.22 -17.19
N LEU A 620 35.68 -7.37 -18.36
CA LEU A 620 34.33 -7.91 -18.53
C LEU A 620 34.46 -9.23 -19.29
N GLU A 621 34.82 -10.31 -18.58
CA GLU A 621 34.56 -11.66 -19.01
C GLU A 621 34.25 -12.55 -17.80
N GLY A 622 33.10 -13.21 -17.84
CA GLY A 622 32.77 -14.32 -16.94
C GLY A 622 31.75 -13.99 -15.83
N ARG A 623 30.48 -13.80 -16.16
CA ARG A 623 29.41 -13.82 -15.14
C ARG A 623 28.69 -15.15 -15.13
N ALA A 624 28.97 -15.96 -14.11
CA ALA A 624 28.11 -17.06 -13.71
C ALA A 624 26.76 -16.51 -13.19
N ALA A 625 25.69 -17.19 -13.53
CA ALA A 625 24.33 -16.79 -13.15
C ALA A 625 24.17 -16.75 -11.62
N ALA A 626 23.72 -15.60 -11.11
CA ALA A 626 23.49 -15.40 -9.67
C ALA A 626 22.32 -16.24 -9.14
N PRO A 627 22.38 -16.75 -7.91
CA PRO A 627 21.35 -17.58 -7.31
C PRO A 627 20.06 -16.77 -7.07
N ARG A 628 18.93 -17.42 -7.28
CA ARG A 628 17.59 -16.86 -7.12
C ARG A 628 17.29 -16.52 -5.65
N SER A 629 17.30 -15.26 -5.30
CA SER A 629 16.92 -14.80 -3.97
C SER A 629 15.60 -14.04 -4.04
N SER A 630 14.61 -14.52 -3.30
CA SER A 630 13.35 -13.76 -3.13
C SER A 630 13.47 -12.86 -1.90
N VAL A 631 13.77 -11.59 -2.09
CA VAL A 631 13.74 -10.59 -1.02
C VAL A 631 12.31 -10.10 -0.83
N ASN A 632 11.66 -10.58 0.21
CA ASN A 632 10.37 -10.09 0.63
C ASN A 632 10.52 -9.45 2.01
N ASN A 633 10.95 -8.23 2.06
CA ASN A 633 10.62 -7.32 3.18
C ASN A 633 11.07 -5.89 2.87
N CYS A 634 10.21 -5.14 2.19
CA CYS A 634 10.28 -3.67 2.20
C CYS A 634 9.15 -3.12 3.06
N THR A 635 9.18 -3.38 4.34
CA THR A 635 8.48 -2.59 5.34
C THR A 635 9.54 -1.83 6.13
N GLY A 636 9.83 -0.61 5.70
CA GLY A 636 10.73 0.28 6.42
C GLY A 636 11.60 1.08 5.47
N CYS A 637 11.06 2.14 4.88
CA CYS A 637 11.89 3.18 4.32
C CYS A 637 12.61 3.87 5.48
N ALA A 638 13.87 3.54 5.69
CA ALA A 638 14.76 4.32 6.52
C ALA A 638 14.90 5.71 5.91
N GLY A 639 14.65 6.72 6.72
CA GLY A 639 14.90 8.10 6.36
C GLY A 639 16.40 8.33 6.13
N SER A 640 16.71 8.96 5.03
CA SER A 640 18.05 9.49 4.79
C SER A 640 18.26 10.69 5.70
N ASP A 641 19.18 10.59 6.65
CA ASP A 641 19.74 11.73 7.33
C ASP A 641 20.61 12.51 6.34
N GLU A 642 20.13 13.64 5.89
CA GLU A 642 20.97 14.67 5.28
C GLU A 642 21.85 15.28 6.37
N LYS A 643 23.10 14.83 6.46
CA LYS A 643 24.16 15.60 7.11
C LYS A 643 24.61 16.68 6.13
N THR A 644 24.35 17.91 6.49
CA THR A 644 25.01 19.10 5.93
C THR A 644 26.52 18.99 6.11
N PRO A 645 27.32 19.20 5.06
CA PRO A 645 28.75 19.35 5.24
C PRO A 645 29.05 20.73 5.83
N SER A 646 29.85 20.74 6.89
CA SER A 646 30.46 21.92 7.45
C SER A 646 31.45 22.56 6.46
N GLU A 647 31.40 23.87 6.39
CA GLU A 647 32.34 24.73 5.67
C GLU A 647 33.76 24.52 6.17
N THR A 648 34.65 24.18 5.26
CA THR A 648 36.07 24.51 5.41
C THR A 648 36.47 25.35 4.22
N ALA A 649 36.84 26.57 4.53
CA ALA A 649 37.37 27.56 3.62
C ALA A 649 38.72 27.12 3.06
N ALA A 650 38.88 27.19 1.76
CA ALA A 650 40.20 27.33 1.12
C ALA A 650 40.08 28.32 -0.03
N SER A 651 40.82 29.37 0.13
CA SER A 651 41.10 30.43 -0.84
C SER A 651 41.76 29.86 -2.09
N ALA A 652 41.26 30.19 -3.27
CA ALA A 652 42.03 30.14 -4.50
C ALA A 652 41.46 31.10 -5.55
N ASP A 653 42.26 32.02 -5.79
CA ASP A 653 42.70 32.83 -6.95
C ASP A 653 41.75 33.07 -8.12
N LYS A 654 41.66 34.36 -8.46
CA LYS A 654 40.95 34.93 -9.57
C LYS A 654 41.78 34.81 -10.86
N THR A 655 41.32 34.05 -11.82
CA THR A 655 41.63 34.33 -13.23
C THR A 655 40.38 34.08 -14.05
N ALA A 656 39.95 35.08 -14.74
CA ALA A 656 38.83 35.02 -15.69
C ALA A 656 39.31 34.33 -16.98
N PRO A 657 38.52 33.38 -17.55
CA PRO A 657 38.84 32.85 -18.87
C PRO A 657 38.25 33.75 -19.97
N ASP A 658 39.05 33.86 -21.01
CA ASP A 658 38.87 34.61 -22.24
C ASP A 658 37.65 34.16 -23.06
N ASP A 659 37.01 35.09 -23.76
CA ASP A 659 35.70 35.02 -24.35
C ASP A 659 35.78 34.59 -25.83
N SER A 660 36.07 33.33 -26.12
CA SER A 660 35.86 32.80 -27.49
C SER A 660 35.83 31.26 -27.53
N SER A 661 34.72 30.68 -27.25
CA SER A 661 34.23 29.37 -27.72
C SER A 661 33.28 28.69 -26.75
N VAL A 662 32.06 29.21 -26.56
CA VAL A 662 31.03 28.52 -25.78
C VAL A 662 29.91 28.11 -26.72
N THR A 663 29.97 26.89 -27.18
CA THR A 663 28.89 26.21 -27.90
C THR A 663 27.97 25.39 -27.00
N GLU A 664 28.28 25.26 -25.71
CA GLU A 664 27.42 24.54 -24.77
C GLU A 664 27.05 25.40 -23.55
N LEU A 665 25.76 25.59 -23.33
CA LEU A 665 25.21 26.31 -22.18
C LEU A 665 25.25 25.43 -20.92
N PRO A 666 25.71 25.96 -19.77
CA PRO A 666 25.77 25.17 -18.55
C PRO A 666 24.40 24.87 -17.97
N LEU A 667 24.06 23.58 -17.88
CA LEU A 667 22.78 23.08 -17.32
C LEU A 667 22.82 22.87 -15.79
N ASN A 668 23.94 23.17 -15.13
CA ASN A 668 24.12 22.94 -13.70
C ASN A 668 23.87 24.22 -12.89
N ILE A 669 22.96 24.18 -11.93
CA ILE A 669 22.59 25.30 -11.04
C ILE A 669 23.79 25.81 -10.22
N ASP A 670 24.72 24.95 -9.84
CA ASP A 670 25.90 25.35 -9.05
C ASP A 670 26.92 26.12 -9.87
N VAL A 671 26.97 25.90 -11.16
CA VAL A 671 27.72 26.68 -12.10
C VAL A 671 27.07 28.06 -12.29
N LEU A 672 25.76 28.13 -12.41
CA LEU A 672 25.02 29.39 -12.54
C LEU A 672 25.12 30.30 -11.31
N ARG A 673 25.40 29.78 -10.12
CA ARG A 673 25.60 30.58 -8.89
C ARG A 673 26.87 31.41 -8.95
N ARG A 674 27.86 31.05 -9.76
CA ARG A 674 29.14 31.76 -9.93
C ARG A 674 29.05 33.00 -10.82
N TYR A 675 27.94 33.15 -11.56
CA TYR A 675 27.72 34.29 -12.45
C TYR A 675 27.02 35.46 -11.74
N SER A 676 27.32 36.69 -12.15
CA SER A 676 26.62 37.88 -11.67
C SER A 676 25.12 37.85 -12.03
N ARG A 677 24.30 38.66 -11.35
CA ARG A 677 22.86 38.74 -11.59
C ARG A 677 22.54 39.09 -13.06
N GLN A 678 23.33 39.96 -13.66
CA GLN A 678 23.17 40.37 -15.05
C GLN A 678 23.50 39.21 -16.03
N GLN A 679 24.61 38.54 -15.82
CA GLN A 679 24.99 37.36 -16.61
C GLN A 679 23.98 36.22 -16.49
N ARG A 680 23.42 35.98 -15.29
CA ARG A 680 22.36 34.98 -15.10
C ARG A 680 21.07 35.34 -15.87
N GLN A 681 20.71 36.62 -15.92
CA GLN A 681 19.58 37.09 -16.70
C GLN A 681 19.78 36.88 -18.20
N GLU A 682 20.98 37.15 -18.69
CA GLU A 682 21.33 36.96 -20.09
C GLU A 682 21.36 35.48 -20.50
N ILE A 683 21.96 34.60 -19.68
CA ILE A 683 21.95 33.15 -19.87
C ILE A 683 20.50 32.65 -19.88
N THR A 684 19.65 33.12 -18.96
CA THR A 684 18.23 32.72 -18.89
C THR A 684 17.44 33.20 -20.11
N SER A 685 17.75 34.40 -20.63
CA SER A 685 17.12 34.93 -21.86
C SER A 685 17.51 34.12 -23.09
N ARG A 686 18.83 33.78 -23.23
CA ARG A 686 19.35 32.91 -24.31
C ARG A 686 18.75 31.51 -24.25
N LEU A 687 18.65 30.90 -23.07
CA LEU A 687 18.01 29.60 -22.87
C LEU A 687 16.52 29.62 -23.24
N ARG A 688 15.80 30.71 -22.90
CA ARG A 688 14.38 30.87 -23.30
C ARG A 688 14.23 31.05 -24.81
N LYS A 689 15.15 31.74 -25.47
CA LYS A 689 15.17 31.92 -26.92
C LYS A 689 15.47 30.60 -27.62
N SER A 690 16.50 29.87 -27.19
CA SER A 690 16.86 28.53 -27.69
C SER A 690 15.73 27.51 -27.50
N ALA A 691 15.05 27.53 -26.33
CA ALA A 691 13.90 26.66 -26.06
C ALA A 691 12.68 26.99 -26.96
N ARG A 692 12.45 28.26 -27.31
CA ARG A 692 11.43 28.64 -28.28
C ARG A 692 11.77 28.18 -29.68
N GLU A 693 13.03 28.43 -30.13
CA GLU A 693 13.50 28.00 -31.45
C GLU A 693 13.50 26.47 -31.60
N SER A 694 13.87 25.71 -30.58
CA SER A 694 13.80 24.24 -30.58
C SER A 694 12.35 23.72 -30.53
N SER A 695 11.45 24.40 -29.81
CA SER A 695 10.02 24.09 -29.80
C SER A 695 9.40 24.33 -31.18
N ASP A 696 9.71 25.45 -31.82
CA ASP A 696 9.21 25.76 -33.14
C ASP A 696 9.78 24.83 -34.23
N GLN A 697 11.06 24.42 -34.10
CA GLN A 697 11.66 23.40 -34.99
C GLN A 697 11.08 22.01 -34.75
N ALA A 698 10.81 21.64 -33.50
CA ALA A 698 10.14 20.38 -33.17
C ALA A 698 8.71 20.36 -33.70
N PHE A 699 7.97 21.47 -33.53
CA PHE A 699 6.62 21.62 -34.08
C PHE A 699 6.62 21.56 -35.62
N THR A 700 7.57 22.23 -36.28
CA THR A 700 7.70 22.22 -37.74
C THR A 700 8.12 20.84 -38.27
N ARG A 701 9.01 20.12 -37.55
CA ARG A 701 9.38 18.73 -37.88
C ARG A 701 8.19 17.78 -37.69
N THR A 702 7.44 17.92 -36.58
CA THR A 702 6.25 17.10 -36.31
C THR A 702 5.16 17.37 -37.35
N ALA A 703 4.96 18.63 -37.73
CA ALA A 703 4.00 19.00 -38.79
C ALA A 703 4.44 18.52 -40.19
N ARG A 704 5.75 18.54 -40.48
CA ARG A 704 6.28 17.95 -41.72
C ARG A 704 6.23 16.41 -41.69
N GLY A 705 6.54 15.79 -40.57
CA GLY A 705 6.44 14.34 -40.35
C GLY A 705 5.00 13.84 -40.47
N LEU A 706 4.01 14.57 -39.99
CA LEU A 706 2.60 14.28 -40.17
C LEU A 706 2.15 14.43 -41.65
N ARG A 707 2.72 15.38 -42.45
CA ARG A 707 2.44 15.50 -43.88
C ARG A 707 3.13 14.42 -44.70
N THR A 708 4.37 14.01 -44.37
CA THR A 708 5.08 12.92 -45.06
C THR A 708 4.56 11.54 -44.70
N SER A 709 3.96 11.34 -43.52
CA SER A 709 3.34 10.05 -43.15
C SER A 709 1.96 9.82 -43.77
N ILE A 710 1.35 10.84 -44.37
CA ILE A 710 0.09 10.68 -45.12
C ILE A 710 0.36 10.25 -46.56
N ASP A 711 1.55 10.56 -47.09
CA ASP A 711 1.89 10.25 -48.48
C ASP A 711 2.70 8.95 -48.68
N ASP A 712 3.12 8.26 -47.59
CA ASP A 712 3.97 7.06 -47.66
C ASP A 712 3.31 5.82 -47.01
N GLU A 713 2.05 5.54 -47.36
CA GLU A 713 1.32 4.35 -46.96
C GLU A 713 1.71 3.07 -47.71
N SER A 714 2.87 3.02 -48.40
CA SER A 714 3.23 1.88 -49.23
C SER A 714 4.23 0.89 -48.62
N SER A 715 4.72 1.02 -47.36
CA SER A 715 5.82 0.18 -46.89
C SER A 715 5.78 -0.39 -45.48
N LEU A 716 4.64 -0.43 -44.79
CA LEU A 716 4.52 -1.13 -43.50
C LEU A 716 3.35 -2.12 -43.53
N ASN A 717 3.64 -3.29 -44.13
CA ASN A 717 2.73 -4.42 -44.20
C ASN A 717 2.83 -5.29 -42.95
N TRP A 718 2.12 -4.96 -41.86
CA TRP A 718 1.93 -5.83 -40.68
C TRP A 718 0.47 -5.80 -40.21
N GLY A 719 -0.31 -6.73 -40.76
CA GLY A 719 -1.67 -7.05 -40.38
C GLY A 719 -2.58 -7.21 -41.59
N PRO A 720 -3.54 -8.12 -41.56
CA PRO A 720 -4.47 -8.26 -42.69
C PRO A 720 -5.27 -6.97 -42.81
N LYS A 721 -5.14 -6.35 -43.97
CA LYS A 721 -5.98 -5.23 -44.41
C LYS A 721 -7.45 -5.69 -44.34
N VAL A 722 -8.18 -5.24 -43.39
CA VAL A 722 -9.64 -5.22 -43.47
C VAL A 722 -9.98 -4.06 -44.38
N THR A 723 -10.02 -4.35 -45.66
CA THR A 723 -10.67 -3.47 -46.61
C THR A 723 -12.15 -3.49 -46.25
N ALA A 724 -12.61 -2.46 -45.61
CA ALA A 724 -14.03 -2.15 -45.52
C ALA A 724 -14.51 -1.77 -46.90
N ALA A 725 -14.70 -2.76 -47.77
CA ALA A 725 -15.57 -2.62 -48.92
C ALA A 725 -17.00 -2.47 -48.34
N LYS A 726 -17.59 -1.35 -48.58
CA LYS A 726 -19.02 -1.11 -48.44
C LYS A 726 -19.76 -2.09 -49.37
N ASP A 727 -19.98 -3.30 -48.90
CA ASP A 727 -20.92 -4.22 -49.52
C ASP A 727 -22.21 -4.18 -48.69
N MET A 728 -23.13 -3.31 -49.14
CA MET A 728 -24.43 -3.09 -48.50
C MET A 728 -25.45 -4.16 -48.94
N SER A 729 -25.05 -5.43 -49.11
CA SER A 729 -25.92 -6.52 -49.55
C SER A 729 -26.03 -7.74 -48.62
N LEU A 730 -25.44 -7.67 -47.44
CA LEU A 730 -25.54 -8.81 -46.50
C LEU A 730 -26.73 -8.62 -45.56
N THR A 731 -27.56 -9.63 -45.47
CA THR A 731 -28.60 -9.69 -44.43
C THR A 731 -27.97 -9.81 -43.02
N PRO A 732 -28.65 -9.35 -41.95
CA PRO A 732 -28.16 -9.47 -40.57
C PRO A 732 -27.77 -10.92 -40.21
N GLU A 733 -28.46 -11.91 -40.74
CA GLU A 733 -28.20 -13.33 -40.51
C GLU A 733 -26.93 -13.83 -41.19
N GLU A 734 -26.61 -13.33 -42.40
CA GLU A 734 -25.36 -13.64 -43.11
C GLU A 734 -24.15 -12.98 -42.45
N ALA A 735 -24.31 -11.76 -41.90
CA ALA A 735 -23.28 -11.08 -41.17
C ALA A 735 -22.95 -11.81 -39.84
N GLU A 736 -24.00 -12.30 -39.15
CA GLU A 736 -23.83 -13.08 -37.94
C GLU A 736 -23.19 -14.46 -38.21
N ARG A 737 -23.55 -15.12 -39.31
CA ARG A 737 -22.92 -16.39 -39.69
C ARG A 737 -21.44 -16.23 -40.02
N ARG A 738 -21.05 -15.17 -40.78
CA ARG A 738 -19.64 -14.88 -41.08
C ARG A 738 -18.84 -14.50 -39.81
N TRP A 739 -19.47 -13.77 -38.87
CA TRP A 739 -18.83 -13.44 -37.61
C TRP A 739 -18.60 -14.68 -36.74
N ARG A 740 -19.56 -15.60 -36.68
CA ARG A 740 -19.40 -16.89 -35.96
C ARG A 740 -18.31 -17.75 -36.59
N GLU A 741 -18.21 -17.78 -37.89
CA GLU A 741 -17.16 -18.52 -38.63
C GLU A 741 -15.78 -17.92 -38.38
N GLN A 742 -15.64 -16.60 -38.36
CA GLN A 742 -14.39 -15.93 -37.99
C GLN A 742 -13.98 -16.24 -36.57
N LEU A 743 -14.93 -16.24 -35.64
CA LEU A 743 -14.66 -16.62 -34.25
C LEU A 743 -14.20 -18.07 -34.11
N ARG A 744 -14.78 -18.98 -34.93
CA ARG A 744 -14.37 -20.39 -34.96
C ARG A 744 -12.92 -20.54 -35.43
N ILE A 745 -12.57 -19.91 -36.54
CA ILE A 745 -11.21 -19.93 -37.11
C ILE A 745 -10.18 -19.32 -36.14
N GLU A 746 -10.57 -18.27 -35.44
CA GLU A 746 -9.70 -17.62 -34.45
C GLU A 746 -9.53 -18.49 -33.20
N ALA A 747 -10.57 -19.21 -32.77
CA ALA A 747 -10.51 -20.18 -31.69
C ALA A 747 -9.62 -21.36 -32.03
N GLU A 748 -9.72 -21.92 -33.26
CA GLU A 748 -8.88 -22.99 -33.76
C GLU A 748 -7.40 -22.58 -33.82
N ARG A 749 -7.07 -21.38 -34.31
CA ARG A 749 -5.71 -20.83 -34.31
C ARG A 749 -5.16 -20.64 -32.88
N ARG A 750 -6.00 -20.26 -31.93
CA ARG A 750 -5.60 -20.12 -30.51
C ARG A 750 -5.31 -21.48 -29.87
N THR A 751 -6.07 -22.52 -30.26
CA THR A 751 -5.87 -23.89 -29.78
C THR A 751 -4.57 -24.47 -30.30
N ASP A 752 -4.24 -24.24 -31.59
CA ASP A 752 -2.99 -24.71 -32.22
C ASP A 752 -1.76 -24.02 -31.60
N ASN A 753 -1.83 -22.71 -31.37
CA ASN A 753 -0.76 -21.98 -30.70
C ASN A 753 -0.57 -22.41 -29.23
N TYR A 754 -1.66 -22.78 -28.54
CA TYR A 754 -1.61 -23.32 -27.21
C TYR A 754 -1.03 -24.73 -27.18
N ALA A 755 -1.44 -25.60 -28.11
CA ALA A 755 -0.89 -26.94 -28.23
C ALA A 755 0.61 -26.92 -28.55
N ALA A 756 1.08 -26.03 -29.43
CA ALA A 756 2.49 -25.82 -29.70
C ALA A 756 3.27 -25.33 -28.46
N ALA A 757 2.71 -24.40 -27.69
CA ALA A 757 3.34 -23.90 -26.49
C ALA A 757 3.39 -24.97 -25.37
N VAL A 758 2.38 -25.83 -25.29
CA VAL A 758 2.35 -26.97 -24.35
C VAL A 758 3.37 -28.04 -24.79
N ALA A 759 3.48 -28.34 -26.07
CA ALA A 759 4.47 -29.29 -26.58
C ALA A 759 5.91 -28.78 -26.34
N GLU A 760 6.18 -27.51 -26.57
CA GLU A 760 7.47 -26.88 -26.25
C GLU A 760 7.77 -26.90 -24.75
N TYR A 761 6.77 -26.67 -23.92
CA TYR A 761 6.91 -26.79 -22.47
C TYR A 761 7.21 -28.22 -22.01
N GLN A 762 6.50 -29.21 -22.57
CA GLN A 762 6.74 -30.63 -22.27
C GLN A 762 8.12 -31.08 -22.74
N LYS A 763 8.57 -30.62 -23.88
CA LYS A 763 9.95 -30.87 -24.38
C LYS A 763 11.00 -30.28 -23.44
N LYS A 764 10.83 -29.03 -23.01
CA LYS A 764 11.72 -28.37 -22.04
C LYS A 764 11.67 -29.05 -20.66
N LYS A 765 10.54 -29.61 -20.27
CA LYS A 765 10.38 -30.38 -19.04
C LYS A 765 11.13 -31.72 -19.11
N ALA A 766 11.04 -32.41 -20.26
CA ALA A 766 11.76 -33.66 -20.49
C ALA A 766 13.28 -33.43 -20.56
N GLU A 767 13.72 -32.35 -21.20
CA GLU A 767 15.14 -31.95 -21.22
C GLU A 767 15.66 -31.55 -19.84
N ALA A 768 14.84 -30.90 -19.03
CA ALA A 768 15.18 -30.57 -17.64
C ALA A 768 15.26 -31.83 -16.76
N ALA A 769 14.34 -32.78 -16.94
CA ALA A 769 14.36 -34.05 -16.23
C ALA A 769 15.60 -34.89 -16.61
N LEU A 770 15.97 -34.88 -17.89
CA LEU A 770 17.19 -35.57 -18.37
C LEU A 770 18.45 -34.91 -17.79
N ARG A 771 18.50 -33.57 -17.73
CA ARG A 771 19.61 -32.85 -17.06
C ARG A 771 19.64 -33.12 -15.56
N GLN A 772 18.48 -33.26 -14.93
CA GLN A 772 18.38 -33.60 -13.51
C GLN A 772 18.86 -35.02 -13.24
N ALA A 773 18.51 -36.01 -14.09
CA ALA A 773 19.02 -37.37 -14.01
C ALA A 773 20.54 -37.42 -14.25
N GLN A 774 21.07 -36.68 -15.19
CA GLN A 774 22.52 -36.55 -15.44
C GLN A 774 23.24 -35.82 -14.30
N GLN A 775 22.60 -34.88 -13.63
CA GLN A 775 23.15 -34.26 -12.42
C GLN A 775 23.09 -35.17 -11.21
N GLN A 776 22.06 -35.99 -11.08
CA GLN A 776 21.97 -36.99 -9.99
C GLN A 776 23.06 -38.07 -10.11
N ASP A 777 23.39 -38.50 -11.32
CA ASP A 777 24.51 -39.41 -11.59
C ASP A 777 25.87 -38.76 -11.30
N ALA A 778 25.99 -37.44 -11.51
CA ALA A 778 27.23 -36.71 -11.17
C ALA A 778 27.33 -36.42 -9.65
N THR A 779 26.20 -36.31 -8.95
CA THR A 779 26.12 -35.96 -7.52
C THR A 779 26.36 -37.18 -6.64
N GLN A 780 26.12 -38.42 -7.13
CA GLN A 780 26.48 -39.63 -6.44
C GLN A 780 28.01 -39.82 -6.27
N LYS A 781 28.83 -39.03 -6.97
CA LYS A 781 30.30 -39.09 -6.87
C LYS A 781 30.94 -38.15 -5.85
N HIS A 782 30.17 -37.29 -5.18
CA HIS A 782 30.69 -36.31 -4.19
C HIS A 782 29.87 -36.31 -2.89
N GLY A 783 29.40 -37.45 -2.46
CA GLY A 783 28.76 -37.59 -1.14
C GLY A 783 29.76 -37.31 -0.01
N ILE A 784 29.33 -36.64 1.03
CA ILE A 784 30.09 -36.45 2.26
C ILE A 784 30.44 -37.86 2.80
N SER A 785 31.73 -38.12 3.01
CA SER A 785 32.16 -39.48 3.47
C SER A 785 31.57 -39.81 4.85
N GLU A 786 31.19 -41.04 5.07
CA GLU A 786 30.66 -41.50 6.36
C GLU A 786 31.63 -41.21 7.52
N GLU A 787 32.94 -41.13 7.25
CA GLU A 787 33.95 -40.71 8.21
C GLU A 787 33.78 -39.26 8.68
N VAL A 788 33.44 -38.35 7.77
CA VAL A 788 33.16 -36.93 8.12
C VAL A 788 31.88 -36.84 8.90
N ILE A 789 30.85 -37.62 8.56
CA ILE A 789 29.56 -37.65 9.29
C ILE A 789 29.82 -38.20 10.70
N ALA A 790 30.56 -39.29 10.85
CA ALA A 790 30.91 -39.86 12.15
C ALA A 790 31.73 -38.86 13.00
N SER A 791 32.69 -38.17 12.39
CA SER A 791 33.52 -37.15 13.05
C SER A 791 32.65 -35.98 13.57
N ILE A 792 31.73 -35.45 12.76
CA ILE A 792 30.82 -34.38 13.17
C ILE A 792 29.86 -34.87 14.27
N GLY A 793 29.41 -36.13 14.21
CA GLY A 793 28.58 -36.71 15.23
C GLY A 793 29.30 -36.83 16.59
N ALA A 794 30.59 -37.18 16.56
CA ALA A 794 31.44 -37.21 17.76
C ALA A 794 31.61 -35.80 18.36
N GLN A 795 31.94 -34.80 17.51
CA GLN A 795 32.10 -33.41 17.95
C GLN A 795 30.79 -32.78 18.50
N LEU A 796 29.64 -33.16 17.98
CA LEU A 796 28.35 -32.73 18.52
C LEU A 796 28.12 -33.33 19.91
N ARG A 797 28.45 -34.63 20.13
CA ARG A 797 28.39 -35.26 21.44
C ARG A 797 29.34 -34.64 22.45
N ASP A 798 30.53 -34.25 22.03
CA ASP A 798 31.50 -33.56 22.88
C ASP A 798 30.95 -32.18 23.30
N CYS A 799 30.20 -31.53 22.45
CA CYS A 799 29.43 -30.29 22.77
C CYS A 799 28.16 -30.59 23.59
N ARG A 800 27.89 -31.78 24.03
CA ARG A 800 26.68 -32.26 24.75
C ARG A 800 25.39 -32.07 23.93
N ILE A 801 25.49 -32.11 22.60
CA ILE A 801 24.39 -32.07 21.69
C ILE A 801 24.08 -33.48 21.19
N PHE A 802 22.98 -34.03 21.71
CA PHE A 802 22.55 -35.40 21.36
C PHE A 802 21.42 -35.28 20.34
N VAL A 803 21.73 -35.67 19.11
CA VAL A 803 20.81 -35.56 17.95
C VAL A 803 20.81 -36.86 17.16
N SER A 804 19.79 -37.10 16.34
CA SER A 804 19.73 -38.27 15.47
C SER A 804 20.79 -38.21 14.37
N ASP A 805 21.15 -39.39 13.81
CA ASP A 805 22.12 -39.49 12.71
C ASP A 805 21.72 -38.63 11.49
N GLU A 806 20.43 -38.46 11.25
CA GLU A 806 19.93 -37.58 10.18
C GLU A 806 20.29 -36.10 10.41
N VAL A 807 20.19 -35.63 11.66
CA VAL A 807 20.61 -34.27 12.03
C VAL A 807 22.13 -34.13 11.95
N VAL A 808 22.89 -35.18 12.34
CA VAL A 808 24.35 -35.20 12.19
C VAL A 808 24.73 -35.04 10.70
N ARG A 809 24.06 -35.78 9.80
CA ARG A 809 24.25 -35.68 8.34
C ARG A 809 23.89 -34.29 7.84
N SER A 810 22.79 -33.71 8.32
CA SER A 810 22.40 -32.35 7.98
C SER A 810 23.44 -31.31 8.40
N VAL A 811 23.99 -31.43 9.60
CA VAL A 811 25.06 -30.55 10.09
C VAL A 811 26.36 -30.76 9.29
N ALA A 812 26.72 -31.98 8.96
CA ALA A 812 27.85 -32.30 8.08
C ALA A 812 27.66 -31.68 6.69
N GLY A 813 26.39 -31.58 6.20
CA GLY A 813 25.98 -30.89 4.96
C GLY A 813 25.88 -29.38 5.05
N GLY A 814 26.28 -28.76 6.16
CA GLY A 814 26.30 -27.30 6.34
C GLY A 814 25.09 -26.70 7.07
N ALA A 815 24.21 -27.56 7.65
CA ALA A 815 23.19 -27.07 8.59
C ALA A 815 23.84 -26.57 9.89
N ARG A 816 23.15 -25.65 10.59
CA ARG A 816 23.66 -25.07 11.85
C ARG A 816 22.83 -25.56 13.02
N VAL A 817 23.51 -25.90 14.13
CA VAL A 817 22.88 -26.35 15.39
C VAL A 817 23.19 -25.37 16.51
N ARG A 818 22.21 -25.10 17.35
CA ARG A 818 22.35 -24.13 18.47
C ARG A 818 23.14 -24.80 19.62
N HIS A 819 24.14 -24.07 20.13
CA HIS A 819 24.91 -24.47 21.31
C HIS A 819 25.18 -23.29 22.22
N GLY A 820 24.69 -23.34 23.44
CA GLY A 820 24.77 -22.18 24.35
C GLY A 820 24.13 -20.93 23.78
N GLY A 821 24.85 -19.82 23.71
CA GLY A 821 24.39 -18.57 23.12
C GLY A 821 24.78 -18.38 21.64
N GLY A 822 25.40 -19.38 20.99
CA GLY A 822 25.93 -19.35 19.64
C GLY A 822 25.34 -20.41 18.73
N MET A 823 25.84 -20.50 17.51
CA MET A 823 25.50 -21.51 16.51
C MET A 823 26.76 -22.27 16.11
N LEU A 824 26.64 -23.59 15.94
CA LEU A 824 27.71 -24.43 15.39
C LEU A 824 27.37 -24.82 13.95
N ALA A 825 28.35 -24.80 13.08
CA ALA A 825 28.26 -25.30 11.70
C ALA A 825 29.49 -26.13 11.38
N ALA A 826 29.33 -27.12 10.53
CA ALA A 826 30.47 -27.90 10.04
C ALA A 826 31.13 -27.15 8.88
N GLU A 827 32.44 -26.97 8.96
CA GLU A 827 33.29 -26.46 7.92
C GLU A 827 34.54 -27.32 7.81
N ASN A 828 34.79 -27.90 6.63
CA ASN A 828 35.91 -28.80 6.37
C ASN A 828 36.01 -29.96 7.38
N GLY A 829 34.86 -30.58 7.72
CA GLY A 829 34.84 -31.76 8.62
C GLY A 829 35.02 -31.44 10.11
N ARG A 830 34.94 -30.15 10.51
CA ARG A 830 35.03 -29.72 11.92
C ARG A 830 33.90 -28.79 12.28
N LEU A 831 33.34 -28.93 13.48
CA LEU A 831 32.38 -27.96 14.01
C LEU A 831 33.10 -26.68 14.41
N ARG A 832 32.58 -25.56 13.93
CA ARG A 832 33.01 -24.23 14.32
C ARG A 832 31.84 -23.45 14.87
N GLU A 833 32.08 -22.64 15.88
CA GLU A 833 31.12 -21.67 16.35
C GLU A 833 30.99 -20.54 15.32
N VAL A 834 29.83 -20.47 14.72
CA VAL A 834 29.49 -19.37 13.82
C VAL A 834 28.96 -18.25 14.72
N LYS A 835 29.72 -17.15 14.82
CA LYS A 835 29.24 -15.95 15.51
C LYS A 835 27.97 -15.51 14.83
N VAL A 836 26.84 -15.73 15.48
CA VAL A 836 25.61 -15.05 15.10
C VAL A 836 25.85 -13.59 15.45
N TRP A 837 26.06 -12.77 14.45
CA TRP A 837 26.25 -11.34 14.63
C TRP A 837 24.97 -10.80 15.24
N ARG A 838 25.00 -10.42 16.51
CA ARG A 838 23.94 -9.66 17.15
C ARG A 838 24.08 -8.24 16.63
N ALA A 839 23.14 -7.84 15.81
CA ALA A 839 23.03 -6.44 15.42
C ALA A 839 22.95 -5.60 16.70
N GLY A 840 23.98 -4.85 17.05
CA GLY A 840 23.87 -3.98 18.23
C GLY A 840 25.13 -3.51 18.90
N GLU A 841 26.32 -3.85 18.46
CA GLU A 841 27.52 -3.37 19.21
C GLU A 841 28.13 -2.04 18.74
N LYS A 842 27.68 -1.41 17.65
CA LYS A 842 28.28 -0.14 17.20
C LYS A 842 27.34 1.02 16.86
N ASP A 843 26.08 0.80 16.65
CA ASP A 843 25.11 1.90 16.50
C ASP A 843 24.02 1.73 17.58
N LYS A 844 24.20 2.37 18.72
CA LYS A 844 23.08 2.54 19.66
C LYS A 844 22.01 3.31 18.90
N PRO A 845 20.84 2.69 18.62
CA PRO A 845 19.76 3.45 18.06
C PRO A 845 19.40 4.52 19.09
N THR A 846 19.48 5.78 18.74
CA THR A 846 18.78 6.86 19.41
C THR A 846 17.30 6.72 19.09
N SER A 847 16.69 5.61 19.50
CA SER A 847 15.27 5.42 19.35
C SER A 847 14.57 6.28 20.40
N GLU A 848 13.51 6.91 20.00
CA GLU A 848 12.66 7.71 20.89
C GLU A 848 12.14 6.89 22.08
N TYR A 849 11.91 5.60 21.87
CA TYR A 849 11.58 4.67 22.94
C TYR A 849 12.72 4.51 23.94
N MET A 850 13.98 4.35 23.50
CA MET A 850 15.12 4.22 24.40
C MET A 850 15.33 5.49 25.22
N ALA A 851 15.13 6.67 24.61
CA ALA A 851 15.18 7.94 25.33
C ALA A 851 14.11 8.02 26.44
N VAL A 852 12.87 7.61 26.16
CA VAL A 852 11.79 7.56 27.15
C VAL A 852 12.05 6.49 28.20
N ARG A 853 12.47 5.29 27.80
CA ARG A 853 12.82 4.19 28.69
C ARG A 853 13.99 4.55 29.63
N ASP A 854 15.04 5.19 29.09
CA ASP A 854 16.18 5.63 29.88
C ASP A 854 15.76 6.67 30.93
N LEU A 855 14.89 7.58 30.55
CA LEU A 855 14.32 8.59 31.44
C LEU A 855 13.52 7.92 32.56
N VAL A 856 12.59 7.03 32.23
CA VAL A 856 11.78 6.27 33.21
C VAL A 856 12.69 5.40 34.09
N THR A 857 13.76 4.83 33.56
CA THR A 857 14.72 4.05 34.34
C THR A 857 15.49 4.90 35.34
N ARG A 858 15.86 6.13 34.96
CA ARG A 858 16.48 7.11 35.87
C ARG A 858 15.52 7.49 37.01
N TRP A 859 14.25 7.70 36.70
CA TRP A 859 13.23 8.01 37.70
C TRP A 859 13.00 6.84 38.65
N LYS A 860 12.92 5.60 38.15
CA LYS A 860 12.82 4.39 39.00
C LYS A 860 14.02 4.30 39.96
N LYS A 861 15.25 4.62 39.52
CA LYS A 861 16.44 4.63 40.38
C LYS A 861 16.36 5.75 41.42
N ALA A 862 15.95 6.95 41.02
CA ALA A 862 15.79 8.07 41.92
C ALA A 862 14.73 7.80 43.00
N ALA A 863 13.59 7.21 42.65
CA ALA A 863 12.54 6.80 43.57
C ALA A 863 13.03 5.78 44.60
N LYS A 864 13.77 4.76 44.15
CA LYS A 864 14.38 3.76 45.06
C LYS A 864 15.39 4.39 45.99
N GLN A 865 16.16 5.37 45.55
CA GLN A 865 17.16 6.05 46.34
C GLN A 865 16.50 6.96 47.38
N LYS A 866 15.41 7.65 46.99
CA LYS A 866 14.61 8.48 47.93
C LYS A 866 13.94 7.63 49.02
N ALA A 867 13.30 6.51 48.62
CA ALA A 867 12.70 5.58 49.56
C ALA A 867 13.73 4.97 50.54
N LYS A 868 14.97 4.75 50.07
CA LYS A 868 16.05 4.26 50.93
C LYS A 868 16.54 5.32 51.93
N THR A 869 16.65 6.59 51.48
CA THR A 869 17.04 7.71 52.38
C THR A 869 15.94 8.04 53.40
N GLU A 870 14.67 7.90 53.03
CA GLU A 870 13.54 8.08 53.95
C GLU A 870 13.49 6.96 55.01
N ALA A 871 13.73 5.72 54.60
CA ALA A 871 13.84 4.56 55.54
C ALA A 871 15.10 4.60 56.43
N GLU A 872 16.16 5.28 56.04
CA GLU A 872 17.38 5.49 56.83
C GLU A 872 17.28 6.73 57.73
N GLY A 873 16.37 7.66 57.43
CA GLY A 873 16.09 8.83 58.29
C GLY A 873 15.03 8.62 59.34
N GLU A 874 14.28 7.51 59.31
CA GLU A 874 13.33 7.08 60.33
C GLU A 874 13.95 6.12 61.37
N LYS A 875 15.24 5.78 61.26
CA LYS A 875 16.04 5.10 62.27
C LYS A 875 16.97 6.07 62.97
#